data_bdbb7d235830632a7f348ae3fc523e01
#
_entry.id   bdbb7d235830632a7f348ae3fc523e01
#
_cell.length_a   1.000
_cell.length_b   1.000
_cell.length_c   1.000
_cell.angle_alpha   90.00
_cell.angle_beta   90.00
_cell.angle_gamma   90.00
#
_symmetry.space_group_name_H-M   'P 1'
#
loop_
_entity.id
_entity.type
_entity.pdbx_description
1 polymer ?
#
loop_
_entity_poly.entity_id
_entity_poly.type
_entity_poly.pdbx_seq_one_letter_code
_entity_poly.pdbx_strand_id
1 'polypeptide(L)'
;MRVQRVYTFVLVMLLAAAPHCLRAQVNPQIDTARNEGPQVRGLEYHKEEPDSVKRGKVYYFFYSPAQTKINAVLHPSLSPTGAQFNDALDAINGNYYLGIGVAGHPHLALYPTPGTPLASSLIGEPFPAYAKRLGNVRFYQTRTPYSLLAYHSSLNNDYVVRAAHTQNIMPGWNVSFDYTLMRPDGIYTATYAKDHFLDATTNYFSQDSRLQAKAAVVWNSIRNDENGGLTDDGYFTGNYSTNYAGMPVNIYNLQSRHNDLALMGGVSYSLVPQFEQYRHRDSIAASMGADSTVVYDTIEVIDTIPLRQPHVLNAGSWGVEVTYDRRKRVAVDSTMWREYSACLFWTNDVYPDHRWRNPLKVTVGIQPRYTFVDIAGDTLGYRSWLDPFARVEVALGRGSLTAEGEMRKALMSTSRQDSRFAATFLFPFDSARATTLEAKAVMTSRTPELMLVHFAERSNSVLEPVKTALVGAQFRYKDVVDLSVQATHYDHNTWFDTTLLAVEGTAPLWLYQARLTTRLRLGWMHLDMQHLLQHSTDTAQMPVPMFATKNSLYADVTLFRGALRAQLGVDIRYHTMFYSPNYDPYTGLFYHQRTARVGGYLWGDVFLNLQLKRASFYVKAGHLNALWEEERKYFLLPHYPGRGFAFFYGITWKFFD
;
A
#
# COMPACT_ATOMS: atom_id res chain seq x y z
N MET A 1 -0.02 18.90 -26.42
CA MET A 1 -0.31 17.80 -27.38
C MET A 1 -0.15 16.37 -26.81
N ARG A 2 0.82 16.08 -25.94
CA ARG A 2 0.97 14.70 -25.35
C ARG A 2 -0.07 14.36 -24.28
N VAL A 3 -0.55 15.31 -23.51
CA VAL A 3 -1.54 15.09 -22.44
C VAL A 3 -2.93 14.74 -23.01
N GLN A 4 -3.30 15.36 -24.13
CA GLN A 4 -4.57 15.09 -24.81
C GLN A 4 -4.68 13.62 -25.31
N ARG A 5 -3.57 13.01 -25.70
CA ARG A 5 -3.53 11.60 -26.13
C ARG A 5 -3.75 10.59 -25.00
N VAL A 6 -3.32 10.94 -23.77
CA VAL A 6 -3.56 10.08 -22.59
C VAL A 6 -5.04 10.11 -22.20
N TYR A 7 -5.68 11.29 -22.22
CA TYR A 7 -7.11 11.39 -21.98
C TYR A 7 -7.94 10.63 -23.02
N THR A 8 -7.53 10.67 -24.30
CA THR A 8 -8.18 9.91 -25.36
C THR A 8 -8.02 8.40 -25.15
N PHE A 9 -6.85 7.94 -24.71
CA PHE A 9 -6.60 6.53 -24.46
C PHE A 9 -7.40 6.00 -23.26
N VAL A 10 -7.47 6.74 -22.16
CA VAL A 10 -8.28 6.40 -20.97
C VAL A 10 -9.77 6.45 -21.31
N LEU A 11 -10.21 7.43 -22.09
CA LEU A 11 -11.61 7.54 -22.53
C LEU A 11 -11.98 6.40 -23.48
N VAL A 12 -11.10 5.99 -24.36
CA VAL A 12 -11.30 4.84 -25.27
C VAL A 12 -11.33 3.52 -24.51
N MET A 13 -10.48 3.35 -23.48
CA MET A 13 -10.53 2.19 -22.58
C MET A 13 -11.83 2.15 -21.77
N LEU A 14 -12.31 3.29 -21.28
CA LEU A 14 -13.58 3.39 -20.56
C LEU A 14 -14.78 3.16 -21.49
N LEU A 15 -14.73 3.64 -22.73
CA LEU A 15 -15.76 3.40 -23.75
C LEU A 15 -15.74 1.99 -24.31
N ALA A 16 -14.59 1.32 -24.37
CA ALA A 16 -14.48 -0.08 -24.78
C ALA A 16 -15.01 -1.04 -23.70
N ALA A 17 -14.97 -0.67 -22.42
CA ALA A 17 -15.54 -1.43 -21.32
C ALA A 17 -17.08 -1.25 -21.20
N ALA A 18 -17.62 -0.11 -21.63
CA ALA A 18 -19.04 0.21 -21.55
C ALA A 18 -20.02 -0.74 -22.28
N PRO A 19 -19.71 -1.26 -23.49
CA PRO A 19 -20.62 -2.17 -24.19
C PRO A 19 -20.74 -3.54 -23.52
N HIS A 20 -19.75 -3.98 -22.75
CA HIS A 20 -19.80 -5.26 -22.07
C HIS A 20 -20.58 -5.20 -20.75
N CYS A 21 -20.56 -4.04 -20.09
CA CYS A 21 -21.41 -3.79 -18.90
C CYS A 21 -22.90 -3.69 -19.24
N LEU A 22 -23.23 -3.16 -20.43
CA LEU A 22 -24.63 -3.00 -20.87
C LEU A 22 -25.26 -4.33 -21.39
N ARG A 23 -24.45 -5.28 -21.84
CA ARG A 23 -24.94 -6.60 -22.26
C ARG A 23 -25.22 -7.56 -21.10
N ALA A 24 -24.70 -7.31 -19.93
CA ALA A 24 -24.94 -8.12 -18.73
C ALA A 24 -26.32 -7.84 -18.08
N GLN A 25 -27.07 -6.85 -18.56
CA GLN A 25 -28.39 -6.47 -17.98
C GLN A 25 -29.60 -7.04 -18.72
N VAL A 26 -29.43 -7.78 -19.80
CA VAL A 26 -30.57 -8.34 -20.57
C VAL A 26 -30.35 -9.83 -20.83
N ASN A 27 -30.61 -10.64 -19.81
CA ASN A 27 -31.28 -11.93 -19.99
C ASN A 27 -31.50 -12.66 -18.64
N PRO A 28 -32.71 -12.59 -18.05
CA PRO A 28 -33.09 -13.46 -16.96
C PRO A 28 -33.92 -14.61 -17.52
N GLN A 29 -33.32 -15.60 -18.05
CA GLN A 29 -33.85 -16.95 -18.28
C GLN A 29 -33.13 -17.61 -19.43
N ILE A 30 -32.17 -18.45 -19.07
CA ILE A 30 -31.86 -19.69 -19.82
C ILE A 30 -30.97 -20.54 -18.92
N ASP A 31 -31.53 -21.66 -18.54
CA ASP A 31 -30.97 -22.94 -18.12
C ASP A 31 -29.62 -23.00 -17.41
N THR A 32 -29.73 -23.34 -16.15
CA THR A 32 -28.70 -23.78 -15.23
C THR A 32 -28.20 -25.21 -15.51
N ALA A 33 -27.97 -25.57 -16.76
CA ALA A 33 -27.37 -26.85 -17.09
C ALA A 33 -26.54 -26.73 -18.37
N ARG A 34 -25.28 -26.32 -18.26
CA ARG A 34 -24.15 -26.59 -19.16
C ARG A 34 -23.26 -25.36 -19.29
N ASN A 35 -22.21 -25.40 -18.58
CA ASN A 35 -20.81 -25.07 -18.92
C ASN A 35 -20.02 -24.77 -17.65
N GLU A 36 -19.88 -25.79 -16.81
CA GLU A 36 -18.74 -25.82 -15.92
C GLU A 36 -17.55 -26.34 -16.74
N GLY A 37 -16.89 -25.42 -17.42
CA GLY A 37 -15.52 -25.67 -17.86
C GLY A 37 -14.65 -26.02 -16.65
N PRO A 38 -13.50 -26.69 -16.84
CA PRO A 38 -12.68 -27.15 -15.71
C PRO A 38 -12.33 -25.98 -14.82
N GLN A 39 -13.05 -25.89 -13.70
CA GLN A 39 -12.76 -24.91 -12.67
C GLN A 39 -11.39 -25.26 -12.10
N VAL A 40 -10.50 -24.28 -12.03
CA VAL A 40 -9.25 -24.40 -11.29
C VAL A 40 -9.60 -24.56 -9.81
N ARG A 41 -9.93 -25.77 -9.41
CA ARG A 41 -10.29 -26.15 -8.03
C ARG A 41 -9.14 -26.02 -7.03
N GLY A 42 -7.95 -25.64 -7.48
CA GLY A 42 -6.76 -25.52 -6.64
C GLY A 42 -6.75 -24.36 -5.63
N LEU A 43 -7.71 -23.46 -5.66
CA LEU A 43 -7.76 -22.27 -4.79
C LEU A 43 -8.86 -22.32 -3.72
N GLU A 44 -9.69 -23.37 -3.70
CA GLU A 44 -10.80 -23.47 -2.76
C GLU A 44 -10.83 -24.79 -2.02
N TYR A 45 -10.17 -24.80 -0.89
CA TYR A 45 -10.47 -25.77 0.16
C TYR A 45 -10.65 -25.09 1.52
N HIS A 46 -11.70 -24.30 1.63
CA HIS A 46 -12.37 -24.05 2.88
C HIS A 46 -13.74 -24.75 2.85
N LYS A 47 -14.20 -25.25 4.04
CA LYS A 47 -15.54 -25.81 4.26
C LYS A 47 -16.55 -25.23 3.30
N GLU A 48 -17.37 -26.05 2.68
CA GLU A 48 -18.45 -25.64 1.77
C GLU A 48 -19.21 -24.43 2.32
N GLU A 49 -18.80 -23.26 1.87
CA GLU A 49 -19.58 -22.04 2.09
C GLU A 49 -20.76 -22.06 1.11
N PRO A 50 -21.95 -21.61 1.53
CA PRO A 50 -23.10 -21.52 0.65
C PRO A 50 -22.77 -20.75 -0.63
N ASP A 51 -23.29 -21.16 -1.77
CA ASP A 51 -22.99 -20.55 -3.09
C ASP A 51 -23.17 -19.03 -3.13
N SER A 52 -24.08 -18.49 -2.32
CA SER A 52 -24.29 -17.04 -2.18
C SER A 52 -23.06 -16.30 -1.59
N VAL A 53 -22.22 -16.98 -0.82
CA VAL A 53 -20.99 -16.41 -0.21
C VAL A 53 -19.79 -16.58 -1.15
N LYS A 54 -19.83 -17.53 -2.08
CA LYS A 54 -18.77 -17.77 -3.06
C LYS A 54 -18.76 -16.73 -4.18
N ARG A 55 -19.89 -16.10 -4.45
CA ARG A 55 -20.04 -15.04 -5.46
C ARG A 55 -19.48 -13.74 -4.90
N GLY A 56 -18.43 -13.22 -5.48
CA GLY A 56 -17.86 -11.93 -5.12
C GLY A 56 -16.53 -11.97 -4.36
N LYS A 57 -15.89 -13.13 -4.23
CA LYS A 57 -14.51 -13.20 -3.72
C LYS A 57 -13.55 -12.69 -4.78
N VAL A 58 -12.79 -11.66 -4.42
CA VAL A 58 -11.71 -11.09 -5.21
C VAL A 58 -10.40 -11.48 -4.55
N TYR A 59 -9.62 -12.31 -5.22
CA TYR A 59 -8.32 -12.73 -4.75
C TYR A 59 -7.25 -11.79 -5.29
N TYR A 60 -6.19 -11.56 -4.53
CA TYR A 60 -5.06 -10.76 -4.98
C TYR A 60 -3.77 -11.13 -4.26
N PHE A 61 -2.65 -10.68 -4.81
CA PHE A 61 -1.35 -10.65 -4.14
C PHE A 61 -0.62 -9.35 -4.48
N PHE A 62 0.22 -8.90 -3.58
CA PHE A 62 1.11 -7.77 -3.86
C PHE A 62 2.35 -8.25 -4.60
N TYR A 63 2.90 -7.38 -5.44
CA TYR A 63 4.18 -7.66 -6.05
C TYR A 63 5.28 -7.76 -4.99
N SER A 64 6.03 -8.83 -5.09
CA SER A 64 7.32 -9.04 -4.42
C SER A 64 8.17 -9.88 -5.36
N PRO A 65 9.49 -9.67 -5.45
CA PRO A 65 10.36 -10.55 -6.22
C PRO A 65 10.14 -12.02 -5.84
N ALA A 66 10.05 -12.89 -6.84
CA ALA A 66 9.75 -14.31 -6.68
C ALA A 66 8.38 -14.67 -6.06
N GLN A 67 7.44 -13.74 -5.96
CA GLN A 67 6.08 -14.03 -5.50
C GLN A 67 5.28 -14.69 -6.63
N THR A 68 4.89 -15.94 -6.41
CA THR A 68 4.15 -16.75 -7.40
C THR A 68 2.74 -17.12 -6.93
N LYS A 69 2.38 -16.82 -5.68
CA LYS A 69 1.13 -17.27 -5.07
C LYS A 69 0.19 -16.14 -4.68
N ILE A 70 -1.10 -16.42 -4.83
CA ILE A 70 -2.17 -15.59 -4.26
C ILE A 70 -2.19 -15.83 -2.75
N ASN A 71 -2.06 -14.76 -1.99
CA ASN A 71 -1.96 -14.83 -0.52
C ASN A 71 -2.99 -13.99 0.22
N ALA A 72 -3.88 -13.31 -0.49
CA ALA A 72 -4.87 -12.44 0.13
C ALA A 72 -6.23 -12.50 -0.60
N VAL A 73 -7.29 -12.30 0.16
CA VAL A 73 -8.66 -12.19 -0.33
C VAL A 73 -9.17 -10.79 -0.02
N LEU A 74 -9.60 -10.07 -1.03
CA LEU A 74 -10.35 -8.85 -0.84
C LEU A 74 -11.81 -9.25 -0.62
N HIS A 75 -12.26 -9.19 0.62
CA HIS A 75 -13.70 -9.22 0.90
C HIS A 75 -14.24 -7.84 0.58
N PRO A 76 -15.08 -7.69 -0.44
CA PRO A 76 -15.70 -6.42 -0.73
C PRO A 76 -16.65 -6.08 0.42
N SER A 77 -16.13 -5.40 1.44
CA SER A 77 -16.94 -4.97 2.57
C SER A 77 -17.97 -3.96 2.08
N LEU A 78 -19.25 -4.27 2.31
CA LEU A 78 -20.35 -3.32 2.17
C LEU A 78 -20.56 -2.55 3.48
N SER A 79 -19.59 -2.52 4.38
CA SER A 79 -19.67 -1.72 5.59
C SER A 79 -19.35 -0.26 5.29
N PRO A 80 -20.09 0.69 5.85
CA PRO A 80 -19.75 2.11 5.77
C PRO A 80 -18.59 2.50 6.69
N THR A 81 -18.09 1.57 7.52
CA THR A 81 -17.03 1.84 8.49
C THR A 81 -15.78 2.38 7.82
N GLY A 82 -15.33 3.53 8.28
CA GLY A 82 -14.14 4.21 7.76
C GLY A 82 -14.38 4.99 6.46
N ALA A 83 -15.62 5.15 5.99
CA ALA A 83 -15.92 5.94 4.80
C ALA A 83 -15.44 7.38 4.92
N GLN A 84 -15.52 7.98 6.11
CA GLN A 84 -15.05 9.34 6.41
C GLN A 84 -13.53 9.53 6.27
N PHE A 85 -12.74 8.45 6.22
CA PHE A 85 -11.29 8.49 6.02
C PHE A 85 -10.87 8.40 4.54
N ASN A 86 -11.82 8.34 3.63
CA ASN A 86 -11.54 8.30 2.19
C ASN A 86 -11.41 9.69 1.57
N ASP A 87 -11.54 10.76 2.35
CA ASP A 87 -11.28 12.09 1.84
C ASP A 87 -9.78 12.35 1.61
N ALA A 88 -9.49 13.35 0.79
CA ALA A 88 -8.13 13.69 0.39
C ALA A 88 -7.22 14.04 1.58
N LEU A 89 -7.78 14.60 2.66
CA LEU A 89 -7.03 15.04 3.82
C LEU A 89 -6.72 13.86 4.76
N ASP A 90 -7.70 13.01 5.00
CA ASP A 90 -7.58 11.93 5.98
C ASP A 90 -6.85 10.68 5.45
N ALA A 91 -6.61 10.59 4.15
CA ALA A 91 -5.74 9.56 3.62
C ALA A 91 -4.35 9.59 4.29
N ILE A 92 -3.85 10.81 4.61
CA ILE A 92 -2.62 11.01 5.38
C ILE A 92 -2.85 10.76 6.87
N ASN A 93 -3.83 11.44 7.45
CA ASN A 93 -4.07 11.43 8.89
C ASN A 93 -4.48 10.06 9.44
N GLY A 94 -5.08 9.21 8.58
CA GLY A 94 -5.46 7.85 8.96
C GLY A 94 -4.30 6.92 9.28
N ASN A 95 -3.07 7.25 8.87
CA ASN A 95 -1.90 6.38 8.93
C ASN A 95 -0.71 6.96 9.70
N TYR A 96 -0.92 7.93 10.58
CA TYR A 96 0.15 8.63 11.31
C TYR A 96 1.19 9.28 10.38
N TYR A 97 0.71 10.07 9.43
CA TYR A 97 1.57 10.96 8.62
C TYR A 97 1.38 12.42 9.04
N LEU A 98 2.43 13.20 8.88
CA LEU A 98 2.39 14.66 8.91
C LEU A 98 2.71 15.20 7.51
N GLY A 99 1.86 16.08 7.00
CA GLY A 99 2.05 16.76 5.73
C GLY A 99 2.02 18.27 5.89
N ILE A 100 2.16 18.99 4.79
CA ILE A 100 2.12 20.46 4.79
C ILE A 100 0.69 21.05 4.80
N GLY A 101 -0.31 20.29 5.19
CA GLY A 101 -1.69 20.75 5.36
C GLY A 101 -2.61 20.60 4.16
N VAL A 102 -2.11 20.15 3.02
CA VAL A 102 -2.86 19.92 1.79
C VAL A 102 -2.63 18.49 1.29
N ALA A 103 -3.68 17.83 0.86
CA ALA A 103 -3.58 16.51 0.24
C ALA A 103 -2.73 16.55 -1.04
N GLY A 104 -2.10 15.43 -1.40
CA GLY A 104 -1.25 15.37 -2.59
C GLY A 104 0.14 15.98 -2.41
N HIS A 105 0.36 16.74 -1.36
CA HIS A 105 1.66 17.35 -1.06
C HIS A 105 2.59 16.39 -0.30
N PRO A 106 3.90 16.72 -0.20
CA PRO A 106 4.88 15.95 0.56
C PRO A 106 4.46 15.76 2.01
N HIS A 107 4.76 14.58 2.55
CA HIS A 107 4.45 14.21 3.92
C HIS A 107 5.43 13.16 4.43
N LEU A 108 5.55 13.06 5.74
CA LEU A 108 6.44 12.13 6.42
C LEU A 108 5.67 11.25 7.40
N ALA A 109 6.15 10.05 7.62
CA ALA A 109 5.57 9.12 8.57
C ALA A 109 5.98 9.47 10.01
N LEU A 110 5.01 9.56 10.92
CA LEU A 110 5.24 9.68 12.37
C LEU A 110 5.76 8.38 12.99
N TYR A 111 5.61 7.28 12.28
CA TYR A 111 6.01 5.95 12.70
C TYR A 111 7.07 5.41 11.74
N PRO A 112 8.36 5.66 12.01
CA PRO A 112 9.44 5.06 11.22
C PRO A 112 9.39 3.55 11.26
N THR A 113 9.49 2.90 10.09
CA THR A 113 9.49 1.44 9.95
C THR A 113 10.84 0.97 9.43
N PRO A 114 11.82 0.72 10.31
CA PRO A 114 13.14 0.23 9.90
C PRO A 114 13.04 -1.22 9.38
N GLY A 115 14.08 -1.63 8.66
CA GLY A 115 14.20 -3.03 8.22
C GLY A 115 13.44 -3.37 6.93
N THR A 116 13.09 -2.36 6.12
CA THR A 116 12.53 -2.57 4.77
C THR A 116 13.50 -3.34 3.86
N PRO A 117 13.00 -4.11 2.85
CA PRO A 117 13.85 -4.81 1.89
C PRO A 117 14.86 -3.89 1.19
N LEU A 118 16.02 -4.41 0.82
CA LEU A 118 17.06 -3.67 0.08
C LEU A 118 16.60 -3.20 -1.30
N ALA A 119 15.57 -3.84 -1.84
CA ALA A 119 14.93 -3.46 -3.10
C ALA A 119 14.23 -2.09 -3.08
N SER A 120 14.05 -1.47 -1.89
CA SER A 120 13.49 -0.13 -1.80
C SER A 120 14.42 0.91 -2.43
N SER A 121 13.82 2.01 -2.92
CA SER A 121 14.54 3.10 -3.57
C SER A 121 15.64 3.67 -2.68
N LEU A 122 16.75 4.01 -3.30
CA LEU A 122 17.85 4.79 -2.70
C LEU A 122 17.56 6.31 -2.69
N ILE A 123 16.42 6.72 -3.23
CA ILE A 123 15.90 8.10 -3.17
C ILE A 123 14.76 8.11 -2.16
N GLY A 124 14.71 9.13 -1.32
CA GLY A 124 13.63 9.32 -0.36
C GLY A 124 12.25 9.35 -1.04
N GLU A 125 11.22 8.94 -0.32
CA GLU A 125 9.84 8.91 -0.80
C GLU A 125 9.03 10.04 -0.16
N PRO A 126 8.85 11.18 -0.83
CA PRO A 126 8.12 12.31 -0.26
C PRO A 126 6.59 12.13 -0.27
N PHE A 127 6.06 11.08 -0.93
CA PHE A 127 4.62 10.81 -1.05
C PHE A 127 4.25 9.38 -0.63
N PRO A 128 4.67 8.88 0.54
CA PRO A 128 4.53 7.47 0.90
C PRO A 128 3.07 6.98 0.99
N ALA A 129 2.11 7.88 1.27
CA ALA A 129 0.69 7.53 1.35
C ALA A 129 -0.03 7.54 -0.01
N TYR A 130 0.47 8.26 -1.01
CA TYR A 130 -0.23 8.47 -2.28
C TYR A 130 0.43 7.79 -3.46
N ALA A 131 1.77 7.90 -3.57
CA ALA A 131 2.48 7.40 -4.74
C ALA A 131 2.35 5.88 -4.88
N LYS A 132 1.93 5.46 -6.05
CA LYS A 132 1.90 4.04 -6.39
C LYS A 132 3.32 3.56 -6.72
N ARG A 133 3.68 2.38 -6.19
CA ARG A 133 4.97 1.72 -6.40
C ARG A 133 4.75 0.26 -6.75
N LEU A 134 5.68 -0.37 -7.45
CA LEU A 134 5.54 -1.80 -7.79
C LEU A 134 5.23 -2.66 -6.55
N GLY A 135 5.86 -2.38 -5.41
CA GLY A 135 5.64 -3.12 -4.17
C GLY A 135 4.23 -3.00 -3.57
N ASN A 136 3.42 -2.04 -3.97
CA ASN A 136 2.05 -1.85 -3.48
C ASN A 136 0.96 -2.09 -4.53
N VAL A 137 1.32 -2.49 -5.77
CA VAL A 137 0.32 -2.88 -6.76
C VAL A 137 -0.23 -4.28 -6.49
N ARG A 138 -1.48 -4.48 -6.87
CA ARG A 138 -2.21 -5.73 -6.68
C ARG A 138 -2.39 -6.45 -8.00
N PHE A 139 -2.08 -7.73 -8.00
CA PHE A 139 -2.44 -8.66 -9.06
C PHE A 139 -3.68 -9.41 -8.61
N TYR A 140 -4.72 -9.38 -9.42
CA TYR A 140 -6.02 -9.93 -9.05
C TYR A 140 -6.30 -11.25 -9.76
N GLN A 141 -7.17 -12.02 -9.15
CA GLN A 141 -7.90 -13.11 -9.77
C GLN A 141 -9.35 -13.07 -9.28
N THR A 142 -10.28 -12.92 -10.20
CA THR A 142 -11.69 -12.69 -9.87
C THR A 142 -12.56 -13.74 -10.54
N ARG A 143 -13.61 -14.19 -9.83
CA ARG A 143 -14.65 -15.02 -10.46
C ARG A 143 -15.66 -14.16 -11.20
N THR A 144 -16.01 -13.02 -10.62
CA THR A 144 -16.90 -12.02 -11.21
C THR A 144 -16.15 -10.70 -11.32
N PRO A 145 -16.49 -9.86 -12.29
CA PRO A 145 -15.90 -8.53 -12.39
C PRO A 145 -16.09 -7.72 -11.11
N TYR A 146 -15.08 -6.96 -10.72
CA TYR A 146 -15.16 -6.02 -9.62
C TYR A 146 -14.79 -4.63 -10.09
N SER A 147 -15.68 -3.65 -9.80
CA SER A 147 -15.44 -2.24 -10.09
C SER A 147 -15.67 -1.40 -8.84
N LEU A 148 -14.87 -0.34 -8.70
CA LEU A 148 -14.99 0.67 -7.67
C LEU A 148 -14.96 2.04 -8.32
N LEU A 149 -15.95 2.87 -8.02
CA LEU A 149 -15.99 4.29 -8.35
C LEU A 149 -16.11 5.08 -7.05
N ALA A 150 -15.26 6.08 -6.85
CA ALA A 150 -15.32 6.93 -5.68
C ALA A 150 -15.13 8.40 -6.07
N TYR A 151 -15.89 9.26 -5.42
CA TYR A 151 -15.76 10.70 -5.48
C TYR A 151 -15.81 11.26 -4.06
N HIS A 152 -14.80 12.01 -3.69
CA HIS A 152 -14.68 12.66 -2.39
C HIS A 152 -14.34 14.12 -2.61
N SER A 153 -14.95 15.01 -1.84
CA SER A 153 -14.78 16.44 -2.01
C SER A 153 -14.93 17.19 -0.69
N SER A 154 -14.43 18.42 -0.69
CA SER A 154 -14.73 19.43 0.33
C SER A 154 -15.49 20.61 -0.28
N LEU A 155 -16.05 21.47 0.56
CA LEU A 155 -16.69 22.70 0.12
C LEU A 155 -15.70 23.72 -0.47
N ASN A 156 -14.38 23.48 -0.35
CA ASN A 156 -13.32 24.35 -0.85
C ASN A 156 -12.74 23.86 -2.18
N ASN A 157 -13.52 23.21 -3.02
CA ASN A 157 -13.15 22.66 -4.32
C ASN A 157 -12.04 21.57 -4.31
N ASP A 158 -11.69 21.03 -3.15
CA ASP A 158 -10.83 19.86 -3.12
C ASP A 158 -11.62 18.64 -3.59
N TYR A 159 -11.05 17.85 -4.48
CA TYR A 159 -11.70 16.60 -4.84
C TYR A 159 -10.72 15.47 -5.15
N VAL A 160 -11.18 14.27 -4.89
CA VAL A 160 -10.52 13.01 -5.26
C VAL A 160 -11.51 12.17 -6.05
N VAL A 161 -11.07 11.69 -7.21
CA VAL A 161 -11.80 10.72 -8.02
C VAL A 161 -10.99 9.45 -8.10
N ARG A 162 -11.59 8.30 -7.81
CA ARG A 162 -10.94 7.00 -7.99
C ARG A 162 -11.82 6.08 -8.81
N ALA A 163 -11.21 5.40 -9.76
CA ALA A 163 -11.83 4.35 -10.56
C ALA A 163 -10.91 3.14 -10.59
N ALA A 164 -11.44 2.00 -10.17
CA ALA A 164 -10.71 0.73 -10.25
C ALA A 164 -11.59 -0.34 -10.87
N HIS A 165 -10.99 -1.21 -11.67
CA HIS A 165 -11.68 -2.35 -12.28
C HIS A 165 -10.74 -3.54 -12.38
N THR A 166 -11.28 -4.73 -12.16
CA THR A 166 -10.58 -6.00 -12.37
C THR A 166 -11.53 -7.06 -12.88
N GLN A 167 -11.08 -7.80 -13.86
CA GLN A 167 -11.86 -8.86 -14.52
C GLN A 167 -10.94 -9.95 -15.05
N ASN A 168 -11.38 -11.20 -14.92
CA ASN A 168 -10.81 -12.28 -15.70
C ASN A 168 -11.39 -12.26 -17.13
N ILE A 169 -10.54 -12.02 -18.12
CA ILE A 169 -10.93 -12.00 -19.54
C ILE A 169 -11.13 -13.44 -20.06
N MET A 170 -10.33 -14.36 -19.54
CA MET A 170 -10.40 -15.80 -19.77
C MET A 170 -10.09 -16.53 -18.45
N PRO A 171 -10.42 -17.82 -18.34
CA PRO A 171 -9.99 -18.62 -17.19
C PRO A 171 -8.48 -18.48 -16.98
N GLY A 172 -8.08 -18.07 -15.77
CA GLY A 172 -6.68 -17.87 -15.41
C GLY A 172 -6.04 -16.56 -15.89
N TRP A 173 -6.69 -15.74 -16.73
CA TRP A 173 -6.13 -14.48 -17.20
C TRP A 173 -6.92 -13.28 -16.68
N ASN A 174 -6.32 -12.54 -15.76
CA ASN A 174 -6.87 -11.32 -15.18
C ASN A 174 -6.24 -10.06 -15.76
N VAL A 175 -7.05 -9.02 -15.88
CA VAL A 175 -6.62 -7.65 -16.17
C VAL A 175 -7.24 -6.71 -15.16
N SER A 176 -6.48 -5.75 -14.67
CA SER A 176 -6.96 -4.75 -13.73
C SER A 176 -6.32 -3.38 -13.95
N PHE A 177 -7.02 -2.33 -13.50
CA PHE A 177 -6.47 -1.00 -13.36
C PHE A 177 -7.04 -0.31 -12.11
N ASP A 178 -6.29 0.62 -11.55
CA ASP A 178 -6.69 1.51 -10.46
C ASP A 178 -6.14 2.90 -10.72
N TYR A 179 -7.02 3.86 -10.96
CA TYR A 179 -6.68 5.24 -11.24
C TYR A 179 -7.24 6.16 -10.17
N THR A 180 -6.40 7.06 -9.66
CA THR A 180 -6.79 8.10 -8.71
C THR A 180 -6.34 9.46 -9.23
N LEU A 181 -7.28 10.40 -9.27
CA LEU A 181 -7.04 11.83 -9.51
C LEU A 181 -7.28 12.57 -8.20
N MET A 182 -6.31 13.37 -7.76
CA MET A 182 -6.44 14.27 -6.62
C MET A 182 -6.23 15.70 -7.09
N ARG A 183 -7.11 16.61 -6.69
CA ARG A 183 -7.03 18.02 -7.01
C ARG A 183 -7.51 18.86 -5.83
N PRO A 184 -6.68 19.04 -4.82
CA PRO A 184 -6.93 19.99 -3.76
C PRO A 184 -6.51 21.37 -4.20
N ASP A 185 -7.37 22.37 -3.95
CA ASP A 185 -7.02 23.79 -4.15
C ASP A 185 -6.21 24.31 -2.95
N GLY A 186 -6.39 23.69 -1.77
CA GLY A 186 -5.85 24.19 -0.52
C GLY A 186 -6.58 25.42 -0.02
N ILE A 187 -6.14 25.97 1.10
CA ILE A 187 -6.73 27.19 1.70
C ILE A 187 -5.73 28.35 1.82
N TYR A 188 -4.44 28.09 1.72
CA TYR A 188 -3.36 29.07 1.73
C TYR A 188 -2.93 29.38 0.30
N THR A 189 -2.27 30.53 0.12
CA THR A 189 -1.69 30.92 -1.16
C THR A 189 -0.66 29.88 -1.63
N ALA A 190 -0.61 29.59 -2.94
CA ALA A 190 0.32 28.66 -3.58
C ALA A 190 0.36 27.25 -2.95
N THR A 191 -0.83 26.65 -2.74
CA THR A 191 -0.99 25.28 -2.22
C THR A 191 -1.79 24.37 -3.13
N TYR A 192 -2.00 24.75 -4.37
CA TYR A 192 -2.71 23.92 -5.34
C TYR A 192 -1.91 22.65 -5.68
N ALA A 193 -2.61 21.52 -5.76
CA ALA A 193 -2.04 20.28 -6.29
C ALA A 193 -2.91 19.68 -7.39
N LYS A 194 -2.27 18.93 -8.29
CA LYS A 194 -2.95 18.14 -9.31
C LYS A 194 -2.17 16.86 -9.58
N ASP A 195 -2.68 15.76 -9.03
CA ASP A 195 -1.98 14.51 -8.97
C ASP A 195 -2.75 13.38 -9.64
N HIS A 196 -2.04 12.59 -10.39
CA HIS A 196 -2.56 11.42 -11.08
C HIS A 196 -1.76 10.20 -10.67
N PHE A 197 -2.44 9.17 -10.21
CA PHE A 197 -1.86 7.90 -9.80
C PHE A 197 -2.56 6.78 -10.57
N LEU A 198 -1.82 6.01 -11.34
CA LEU A 198 -2.33 4.89 -12.12
C LEU A 198 -1.49 3.64 -11.87
N ASP A 199 -2.13 2.51 -11.63
CA ASP A 199 -1.55 1.21 -11.86
C ASP A 199 -2.46 0.37 -12.76
N ALA A 200 -1.83 -0.41 -13.61
CA ALA A 200 -2.49 -1.44 -14.40
C ALA A 200 -1.70 -2.73 -14.28
N THR A 201 -2.40 -3.83 -14.02
CA THR A 201 -1.77 -5.14 -13.85
C THR A 201 -2.46 -6.20 -14.67
N THR A 202 -1.70 -7.20 -15.09
CA THR A 202 -2.22 -8.41 -15.68
C THR A 202 -1.45 -9.62 -15.17
N ASN A 203 -2.16 -10.72 -14.94
CA ASN A 203 -1.55 -12.00 -14.62
C ASN A 203 -2.32 -13.14 -15.27
N TYR A 204 -1.56 -14.12 -15.68
CA TYR A 204 -2.05 -15.33 -16.33
C TYR A 204 -1.52 -16.56 -15.59
N PHE A 205 -2.41 -17.51 -15.33
CA PHE A 205 -2.08 -18.85 -14.87
C PHE A 205 -2.58 -19.84 -15.88
N SER A 206 -1.71 -20.75 -16.34
CA SER A 206 -2.13 -21.85 -17.20
C SER A 206 -3.12 -22.79 -16.47
N GLN A 207 -3.90 -23.55 -17.24
CA GLN A 207 -4.90 -24.48 -16.68
C GLN A 207 -4.28 -25.53 -15.74
N ASP A 208 -3.05 -25.96 -16.07
CA ASP A 208 -2.27 -26.88 -15.23
C ASP A 208 -1.53 -26.17 -14.08
N SER A 209 -1.72 -24.85 -13.95
CA SER A 209 -1.07 -23.99 -12.95
C SER A 209 0.47 -24.04 -12.96
N ARG A 210 1.08 -24.52 -14.03
CA ARG A 210 2.56 -24.60 -14.14
C ARG A 210 3.18 -23.31 -14.67
N LEU A 211 2.51 -22.66 -15.62
CA LEU A 211 2.96 -21.39 -16.18
C LEU A 211 2.23 -20.22 -15.52
N GLN A 212 2.99 -19.27 -15.02
CA GLN A 212 2.48 -17.97 -14.60
C GLN A 212 3.20 -16.87 -15.38
N ALA A 213 2.43 -15.93 -15.92
CA ALA A 213 2.95 -14.69 -16.49
C ALA A 213 2.29 -13.51 -15.80
N LYS A 214 3.05 -12.45 -15.49
CA LYS A 214 2.54 -11.25 -14.85
C LYS A 214 3.20 -10.00 -15.43
N ALA A 215 2.45 -8.90 -15.53
CA ALA A 215 3.00 -7.62 -15.92
C ALA A 215 2.28 -6.48 -15.17
N ALA A 216 3.00 -5.40 -14.93
CA ALA A 216 2.46 -4.21 -14.29
C ALA A 216 3.03 -2.93 -14.90
N VAL A 217 2.19 -1.92 -14.95
CA VAL A 217 2.55 -0.54 -15.27
C VAL A 217 2.10 0.33 -14.11
N VAL A 218 3.01 1.16 -13.60
CA VAL A 218 2.72 2.16 -12.56
C VAL A 218 3.13 3.52 -13.10
N TRP A 219 2.23 4.48 -12.99
CA TRP A 219 2.50 5.85 -13.41
C TRP A 219 1.96 6.82 -12.37
N ASN A 220 2.83 7.75 -11.93
CA ASN A 220 2.45 8.87 -11.09
C ASN A 220 2.85 10.16 -11.79
N SER A 221 1.95 11.14 -11.78
CA SER A 221 2.21 12.50 -12.21
C SER A 221 1.69 13.43 -11.13
N ILE A 222 2.62 14.03 -10.38
CA ILE A 222 2.35 14.88 -9.23
C ILE A 222 2.78 16.29 -9.60
N ARG A 223 1.92 17.27 -9.36
CA ARG A 223 2.19 18.67 -9.59
C ARG A 223 1.69 19.49 -8.43
N ASN A 224 2.62 20.12 -7.70
CA ASN A 224 2.33 20.90 -6.51
C ASN A 224 2.85 22.32 -6.66
N ASP A 225 2.04 23.29 -6.28
CA ASP A 225 2.50 24.65 -6.03
C ASP A 225 3.07 24.70 -4.60
N GLU A 226 4.24 25.28 -4.45
CA GLU A 226 5.05 25.22 -3.23
C GLU A 226 5.14 26.62 -2.61
N ASN A 227 4.61 26.77 -1.38
CA ASN A 227 4.60 28.09 -0.72
C ASN A 227 5.70 28.32 0.33
N GLY A 228 6.43 27.28 0.70
CA GLY A 228 7.51 27.39 1.70
C GLY A 228 7.04 27.70 3.13
N GLY A 229 5.73 27.56 3.42
CA GLY A 229 5.13 27.93 4.70
C GLY A 229 4.88 29.43 4.87
N LEU A 230 4.34 29.83 6.02
CA LEU A 230 4.10 31.24 6.36
C LEU A 230 5.41 31.97 6.61
N THR A 231 5.46 33.25 6.27
CA THR A 231 6.62 34.12 6.58
C THR A 231 6.75 34.40 8.08
N ASP A 232 5.62 34.46 8.78
CA ASP A 232 5.55 34.65 10.23
C ASP A 232 4.31 33.89 10.75
N ASP A 233 4.53 33.01 11.70
CA ASP A 233 3.49 32.22 12.38
C ASP A 233 2.48 33.10 13.13
N GLY A 234 2.85 34.33 13.47
CA GLY A 234 2.00 35.34 14.11
C GLY A 234 0.75 35.68 13.29
N TYR A 235 0.83 35.63 11.96
CA TYR A 235 -0.34 35.84 11.09
C TYR A 235 -1.42 34.78 11.32
N PHE A 236 -1.03 33.58 11.70
CA PHE A 236 -1.95 32.48 11.97
C PHE A 236 -2.39 32.45 13.44
N THR A 237 -1.44 32.53 14.39
CA THR A 237 -1.71 32.41 15.82
C THR A 237 -2.43 33.65 16.39
N GLY A 238 -2.16 34.83 15.86
CA GLY A 238 -2.66 36.11 16.36
C GLY A 238 -4.11 36.41 16.01
N ASN A 239 -4.85 35.50 15.40
CA ASN A 239 -6.27 35.66 15.03
C ASN A 239 -6.60 36.91 14.17
N TYR A 240 -5.59 37.42 13.44
CA TYR A 240 -5.72 38.68 12.68
C TYR A 240 -6.58 38.57 11.44
N SER A 241 -6.82 37.33 10.92
CA SER A 241 -7.62 37.14 9.71
C SER A 241 -8.22 35.74 9.64
N THR A 242 -9.48 35.68 9.21
CA THR A 242 -10.12 34.45 8.74
C THR A 242 -9.82 34.15 7.29
N ASN A 243 -9.16 35.07 6.59
CA ASN A 243 -8.75 34.91 5.20
C ASN A 243 -7.38 34.23 5.13
N TYR A 244 -7.36 32.90 5.14
CA TYR A 244 -6.14 32.10 5.02
C TYR A 244 -5.37 32.37 3.73
N ALA A 245 -6.06 32.64 2.61
CA ALA A 245 -5.45 32.96 1.32
C ALA A 245 -4.74 34.32 1.32
N GLY A 246 -5.02 35.21 2.28
CA GLY A 246 -4.35 36.51 2.42
C GLY A 246 -3.11 36.47 3.32
N MET A 247 -2.78 35.35 3.93
CA MET A 247 -1.59 35.21 4.78
C MET A 247 -0.32 35.18 3.94
N PRO A 248 0.73 35.99 4.25
CA PRO A 248 1.98 35.99 3.51
C PRO A 248 2.72 34.66 3.64
N VAL A 249 3.24 34.19 2.52
CA VAL A 249 4.00 32.94 2.39
C VAL A 249 5.43 33.22 1.91
N ASN A 250 6.34 32.29 2.18
CA ASN A 250 7.76 32.47 1.83
C ASN A 250 7.99 32.40 0.30
N ILE A 251 7.15 31.67 -0.43
CA ILE A 251 7.33 31.42 -1.86
C ILE A 251 5.98 31.56 -2.58
N TYR A 252 5.93 32.30 -3.68
CA TYR A 252 4.69 32.52 -4.43
C TYR A 252 4.63 31.81 -5.78
N ASN A 253 5.78 31.53 -6.42
CA ASN A 253 5.85 31.10 -7.80
C ASN A 253 6.74 29.87 -8.01
N LEU A 254 6.78 28.97 -7.05
CA LEU A 254 7.51 27.70 -7.20
C LEU A 254 6.51 26.56 -7.44
N GLN A 255 6.80 25.77 -8.45
CA GLN A 255 6.05 24.56 -8.75
C GLN A 255 6.96 23.36 -8.83
N SER A 256 6.67 22.33 -8.05
CA SER A 256 7.32 21.03 -8.15
C SER A 256 6.51 20.07 -9.02
N ARG A 257 7.21 19.27 -9.82
CA ARG A 257 6.59 18.24 -10.67
C ARG A 257 7.33 16.93 -10.52
N HIS A 258 6.60 15.87 -10.20
CA HIS A 258 7.12 14.52 -10.18
C HIS A 258 6.47 13.71 -11.31
N ASN A 259 7.28 12.94 -12.02
CA ASN A 259 6.82 12.05 -13.07
C ASN A 259 7.53 10.71 -12.94
N ASP A 260 6.82 9.73 -12.42
CA ASP A 260 7.32 8.40 -12.15
C ASP A 260 6.68 7.40 -13.10
N LEU A 261 7.47 6.48 -13.58
CA LEU A 261 7.02 5.36 -14.41
C LEU A 261 7.76 4.10 -13.99
N ALA A 262 7.01 3.09 -13.56
CA ALA A 262 7.58 1.78 -13.33
C ALA A 262 6.87 0.73 -14.18
N LEU A 263 7.64 -0.17 -14.77
CA LEU A 263 7.20 -1.29 -15.59
C LEU A 263 7.75 -2.57 -14.99
N MET A 264 6.95 -3.63 -15.04
CA MET A 264 7.37 -4.95 -14.62
C MET A 264 6.79 -6.00 -15.57
N GLY A 265 7.60 -6.99 -15.93
CA GLY A 265 7.17 -8.21 -16.61
C GLY A 265 7.86 -9.41 -15.98
N GLY A 266 7.14 -10.52 -15.83
CA GLY A 266 7.71 -11.73 -15.25
C GLY A 266 7.01 -12.98 -15.74
N VAL A 267 7.79 -14.06 -15.84
CA VAL A 267 7.32 -15.39 -16.18
C VAL A 267 7.94 -16.38 -15.22
N SER A 268 7.15 -17.33 -14.73
CA SER A 268 7.63 -18.45 -13.95
C SER A 268 7.00 -19.76 -14.43
N TYR A 269 7.77 -20.84 -14.34
CA TYR A 269 7.34 -22.16 -14.75
C TYR A 269 7.67 -23.19 -13.67
N SER A 270 6.65 -23.92 -13.25
CA SER A 270 6.78 -25.02 -12.30
C SER A 270 7.11 -26.33 -13.04
N LEU A 271 8.22 -26.95 -12.66
CA LEU A 271 8.59 -28.28 -13.16
C LEU A 271 7.75 -29.37 -12.50
N VAL A 272 7.06 -29.06 -11.42
CA VAL A 272 6.21 -29.99 -10.67
C VAL A 272 4.77 -29.82 -11.12
N PRO A 273 4.09 -30.89 -11.57
CA PRO A 273 2.65 -30.81 -11.82
C PRO A 273 1.93 -30.52 -10.51
N GLN A 274 0.99 -29.59 -10.54
CA GLN A 274 0.25 -29.19 -9.34
C GLN A 274 -1.00 -30.02 -9.14
N PHE A 275 -1.47 -30.71 -10.19
CA PHE A 275 -2.67 -31.52 -10.20
C PHE A 275 -2.43 -32.81 -10.98
N GLU A 276 -3.04 -33.89 -10.53
CA GLU A 276 -3.22 -35.11 -11.31
C GLU A 276 -4.57 -35.04 -12.01
N GLN A 277 -4.60 -35.33 -13.30
CA GLN A 277 -5.83 -35.44 -14.08
C GLN A 277 -6.25 -36.91 -14.12
N TYR A 278 -7.41 -37.18 -13.54
CA TYR A 278 -8.04 -38.48 -13.66
C TYR A 278 -9.12 -38.44 -14.75
N ARG A 279 -8.99 -39.28 -15.75
CA ARG A 279 -10.03 -39.50 -16.72
C ARG A 279 -10.83 -40.72 -16.30
N HIS A 280 -12.09 -40.53 -16.01
CA HIS A 280 -13.00 -41.65 -15.79
C HIS A 280 -14.26 -41.44 -16.62
N ARG A 281 -14.95 -42.57 -16.86
CA ARG A 281 -16.19 -42.56 -17.62
C ARG A 281 -17.35 -42.66 -16.66
N ASP A 282 -18.18 -41.63 -16.61
CA ASP A 282 -19.40 -41.63 -15.84
C ASP A 282 -20.59 -41.89 -16.79
N SER A 283 -21.50 -42.73 -16.35
CA SER A 283 -22.76 -42.92 -17.03
C SER A 283 -23.80 -41.95 -16.51
N ILE A 284 -24.31 -41.09 -17.36
CA ILE A 284 -25.39 -40.16 -17.03
C ILE A 284 -26.67 -40.64 -17.68
N ALA A 285 -27.79 -40.61 -16.94
CA ALA A 285 -29.10 -40.89 -17.51
C ALA A 285 -29.45 -39.79 -18.54
N ALA A 286 -29.35 -40.12 -19.82
CA ALA A 286 -29.49 -39.18 -20.93
C ALA A 286 -30.95 -38.91 -21.29
N SER A 287 -31.84 -39.85 -21.14
CA SER A 287 -33.31 -39.68 -21.38
C SER A 287 -34.11 -40.83 -20.78
N MET A 288 -35.40 -40.60 -20.51
CA MET A 288 -36.37 -41.67 -20.38
C MET A 288 -36.87 -42.06 -21.75
N GLY A 289 -36.58 -43.28 -22.14
CA GLY A 289 -37.17 -43.84 -23.38
C GLY A 289 -38.70 -43.95 -23.29
N ALA A 290 -39.36 -44.08 -24.44
CA ALA A 290 -40.83 -44.20 -24.50
C ALA A 290 -41.42 -45.38 -23.68
N ASP A 291 -40.59 -46.39 -23.38
CA ASP A 291 -40.93 -47.57 -22.59
C ASP A 291 -40.44 -47.49 -21.12
N SER A 292 -40.23 -46.28 -20.56
CA SER A 292 -39.71 -46.06 -19.20
C SER A 292 -38.31 -46.66 -18.94
N THR A 293 -37.56 -47.01 -19.99
CA THR A 293 -36.17 -47.44 -19.86
C THR A 293 -35.25 -46.22 -19.84
N VAL A 294 -34.37 -46.14 -18.81
CA VAL A 294 -33.37 -45.10 -18.69
C VAL A 294 -32.20 -45.45 -19.62
N VAL A 295 -31.99 -44.64 -20.64
CA VAL A 295 -30.82 -44.75 -21.52
C VAL A 295 -29.68 -43.97 -20.87
N TYR A 296 -28.58 -44.65 -20.58
CA TYR A 296 -27.36 -44.07 -20.06
C TYR A 296 -26.42 -43.66 -21.19
N ASP A 297 -26.02 -42.40 -21.17
CA ASP A 297 -24.91 -41.96 -22.04
C ASP A 297 -23.63 -41.92 -21.21
N THR A 298 -22.51 -42.24 -21.88
CA THR A 298 -21.21 -42.32 -21.23
C THR A 298 -20.44 -41.05 -21.57
N ILE A 299 -20.20 -40.23 -20.58
CA ILE A 299 -19.36 -39.05 -20.73
C ILE A 299 -17.97 -39.28 -20.15
N GLU A 300 -16.95 -38.76 -20.81
CA GLU A 300 -15.61 -38.75 -20.27
C GLU A 300 -15.47 -37.55 -19.34
N VAL A 301 -15.29 -37.81 -18.05
CA VAL A 301 -15.10 -36.76 -17.01
C VAL A 301 -13.62 -36.70 -16.71
N ILE A 302 -13.08 -35.45 -16.71
CA ILE A 302 -11.71 -35.19 -16.33
C ILE A 302 -11.76 -34.50 -14.96
N ASP A 303 -11.47 -35.24 -13.90
CA ASP A 303 -11.32 -34.69 -12.58
C ASP A 303 -9.87 -34.26 -12.33
N THR A 304 -9.72 -33.10 -11.75
CA THR A 304 -8.40 -32.56 -11.37
C THR A 304 -8.25 -32.70 -9.87
N ILE A 305 -7.36 -33.60 -9.45
CA ILE A 305 -7.12 -33.86 -8.02
C ILE A 305 -5.76 -33.26 -7.63
N PRO A 306 -5.68 -32.47 -6.53
CA PRO A 306 -4.39 -32.01 -6.03
C PRO A 306 -3.49 -33.19 -5.66
N LEU A 307 -2.21 -33.10 -6.01
CA LEU A 307 -1.21 -34.12 -5.66
C LEU A 307 -1.24 -34.43 -4.14
N ARG A 308 -1.37 -35.70 -3.81
CA ARG A 308 -1.61 -36.16 -2.43
C ARG A 308 -0.40 -36.01 -1.50
N GLN A 309 0.80 -35.93 -2.00
CA GLN A 309 2.02 -35.81 -1.17
C GLN A 309 3.06 -34.91 -1.85
N PRO A 310 3.20 -33.66 -1.38
CA PRO A 310 4.28 -32.81 -1.84
C PRO A 310 5.62 -33.32 -1.31
N HIS A 311 6.57 -33.60 -2.18
CA HIS A 311 7.95 -33.83 -1.75
C HIS A 311 8.52 -32.54 -1.16
N VAL A 312 9.16 -32.61 0.00
CA VAL A 312 9.80 -31.47 0.68
C VAL A 312 10.82 -30.79 -0.24
N LEU A 313 11.61 -31.59 -0.94
CA LEU A 313 12.50 -31.13 -2.00
C LEU A 313 11.94 -31.61 -3.32
N ASN A 314 11.47 -30.68 -4.14
CA ASN A 314 10.94 -30.92 -5.48
C ASN A 314 11.73 -30.09 -6.50
N ALA A 315 11.52 -30.34 -7.79
CA ALA A 315 12.21 -29.61 -8.87
C ALA A 315 11.87 -28.11 -8.89
N GLY A 316 10.81 -27.70 -8.18
CA GLY A 316 10.45 -26.33 -7.96
C GLY A 316 9.89 -25.59 -9.16
N SER A 317 9.79 -24.28 -8.99
CA SER A 317 9.45 -23.32 -10.01
C SER A 317 10.64 -22.40 -10.27
N TRP A 318 10.94 -22.18 -11.55
CA TRP A 318 11.94 -21.21 -12.00
C TRP A 318 11.24 -19.99 -12.58
N GLY A 319 11.78 -18.81 -12.32
CA GLY A 319 11.18 -17.60 -12.84
C GLY A 319 12.19 -16.53 -13.18
N VAL A 320 11.76 -15.66 -14.09
CA VAL A 320 12.48 -14.45 -14.50
C VAL A 320 11.52 -13.28 -14.39
N GLU A 321 11.97 -12.21 -13.77
CA GLU A 321 11.23 -10.94 -13.67
C GLU A 321 12.15 -9.81 -14.11
N VAL A 322 11.64 -8.89 -14.91
CA VAL A 322 12.35 -7.68 -15.32
C VAL A 322 11.58 -6.47 -14.84
N THR A 323 12.29 -5.47 -14.32
CA THR A 323 11.68 -4.21 -13.90
C THR A 323 12.43 -3.02 -14.47
N TYR A 324 11.68 -1.99 -14.75
CA TYR A 324 12.16 -0.66 -15.05
C TYR A 324 11.47 0.32 -14.11
N ASP A 325 12.21 1.16 -13.41
CA ASP A 325 11.66 2.23 -12.58
C ASP A 325 12.38 3.54 -12.93
N ARG A 326 11.60 4.57 -13.22
CA ARG A 326 12.08 5.93 -13.47
C ARG A 326 11.32 6.89 -12.58
N ARG A 327 12.05 7.70 -11.84
CA ARG A 327 11.52 8.81 -11.06
C ARG A 327 12.18 10.10 -11.46
N LYS A 328 11.39 11.13 -11.74
CA LYS A 328 11.88 12.43 -12.13
C LYS A 328 11.15 13.50 -11.33
N ARG A 329 11.92 14.32 -10.62
CA ARG A 329 11.45 15.56 -10.00
C ARG A 329 12.01 16.74 -10.77
N VAL A 330 11.20 17.78 -10.95
CA VAL A 330 11.60 19.08 -11.50
C VAL A 330 10.97 20.17 -10.65
N ALA A 331 11.78 21.06 -10.11
CA ALA A 331 11.37 22.30 -9.45
C ALA A 331 12.26 23.42 -10.02
N VAL A 332 13.16 24.01 -9.25
CA VAL A 332 14.25 24.85 -9.76
C VAL A 332 15.26 23.98 -10.50
N ASP A 333 15.67 22.91 -9.83
CA ASP A 333 16.56 21.89 -10.38
C ASP A 333 15.79 20.61 -10.73
N SER A 334 16.46 19.72 -11.48
CA SER A 334 15.91 18.41 -11.80
C SER A 334 16.68 17.30 -11.14
N THR A 335 15.96 16.35 -10.55
CA THR A 335 16.50 15.08 -10.08
C THR A 335 15.90 13.95 -10.88
N MET A 336 16.71 13.05 -11.40
CA MET A 336 16.25 11.90 -12.17
C MET A 336 16.95 10.63 -11.69
N TRP A 337 16.15 9.62 -11.42
CA TRP A 337 16.61 8.27 -11.11
C TRP A 337 15.99 7.28 -12.08
N ARG A 338 16.80 6.34 -12.57
CA ARG A 338 16.37 5.22 -13.42
C ARG A 338 17.02 3.96 -12.92
N GLU A 339 16.24 2.89 -12.83
CA GLU A 339 16.75 1.57 -12.49
C GLU A 339 16.19 0.54 -13.46
N TYR A 340 17.08 -0.33 -13.91
CA TYR A 340 16.76 -1.54 -14.64
C TYR A 340 17.15 -2.72 -13.76
N SER A 341 16.28 -3.68 -13.58
CA SER A 341 16.65 -4.89 -12.87
C SER A 341 16.07 -6.13 -13.54
N ALA A 342 16.78 -7.24 -13.39
CA ALA A 342 16.30 -8.55 -13.75
C ALA A 342 16.46 -9.46 -12.54
N CYS A 343 15.45 -10.26 -12.21
CA CYS A 343 15.49 -11.21 -11.10
C CYS A 343 15.35 -12.62 -11.68
N LEU A 344 16.37 -13.46 -11.43
CA LEU A 344 16.31 -14.87 -11.67
C LEU A 344 16.07 -15.57 -10.34
N PHE A 345 15.10 -16.46 -10.24
CA PHE A 345 14.79 -17.14 -8.98
C PHE A 345 14.36 -18.57 -9.18
N TRP A 346 14.51 -19.34 -8.12
CA TRP A 346 13.98 -20.67 -7.92
C TRP A 346 13.26 -20.75 -6.58
N THR A 347 12.14 -21.48 -6.56
CA THR A 347 11.40 -21.77 -5.33
C THR A 347 10.81 -23.18 -5.35
N ASN A 348 10.89 -23.88 -4.22
CA ASN A 348 10.19 -25.16 -4.05
C ASN A 348 8.76 -24.99 -3.52
N ASP A 349 8.31 -23.75 -3.28
CA ASP A 349 6.96 -23.45 -2.79
C ASP A 349 5.97 -23.37 -3.97
N VAL A 350 5.69 -24.49 -4.59
CA VAL A 350 4.89 -24.61 -5.82
C VAL A 350 3.44 -25.02 -5.60
N TYR A 351 3.08 -25.48 -4.40
CA TYR A 351 1.75 -26.00 -4.13
C TYR A 351 0.78 -24.88 -3.70
N PRO A 352 -0.38 -24.73 -4.36
CA PRO A 352 -1.34 -23.68 -4.06
C PRO A 352 -2.15 -23.93 -2.79
N ASP A 353 -2.15 -25.16 -2.25
CA ASP A 353 -3.07 -25.55 -1.19
C ASP A 353 -2.46 -25.36 0.21
N HIS A 354 -3.19 -24.63 1.06
CA HIS A 354 -2.86 -24.42 2.47
C HIS A 354 -3.02 -25.69 3.33
N ARG A 355 -3.66 -26.74 2.85
CA ARG A 355 -3.83 -28.01 3.58
C ARG A 355 -2.52 -28.78 3.71
N TRP A 356 -1.65 -28.66 2.72
CA TRP A 356 -0.37 -29.31 2.70
C TRP A 356 0.71 -28.28 2.98
N ARG A 357 1.04 -28.11 4.25
CA ARG A 357 2.19 -27.32 4.63
C ARG A 357 3.44 -28.02 4.13
N ASN A 358 4.05 -27.46 3.08
CA ASN A 358 5.43 -27.83 2.82
C ASN A 358 6.23 -27.47 4.08
N PRO A 359 6.79 -28.45 4.81
CA PRO A 359 7.51 -28.21 6.06
C PRO A 359 8.75 -27.34 5.86
N LEU A 360 9.28 -27.31 4.66
CA LEU A 360 10.44 -26.51 4.29
C LEU A 360 10.19 -25.84 2.94
N LYS A 361 10.05 -24.51 2.95
CA LYS A 361 9.98 -23.70 1.74
C LYS A 361 11.29 -22.95 1.57
N VAL A 362 11.85 -23.00 0.39
CA VAL A 362 13.10 -22.33 0.04
C VAL A 362 12.86 -21.52 -1.23
N THR A 363 13.29 -20.27 -1.20
CA THR A 363 13.34 -19.41 -2.40
C THR A 363 14.73 -18.80 -2.44
N VAL A 364 15.39 -18.92 -3.57
CA VAL A 364 16.70 -18.32 -3.82
C VAL A 364 16.66 -17.57 -5.14
N GLY A 365 17.42 -16.51 -5.23
CA GLY A 365 17.47 -15.74 -6.45
C GLY A 365 18.64 -14.77 -6.47
N ILE A 366 18.81 -14.17 -7.63
CA ILE A 366 19.83 -13.17 -7.91
C ILE A 366 19.22 -12.06 -8.74
N GLN A 367 19.47 -10.81 -8.36
CA GLN A 367 18.93 -9.66 -9.03
C GLN A 367 20.01 -8.68 -9.43
N PRO A 368 20.57 -8.78 -10.65
CA PRO A 368 21.39 -7.72 -11.22
C PRO A 368 20.55 -6.45 -11.40
N ARG A 369 21.14 -5.31 -11.03
CA ARG A 369 20.55 -3.98 -11.15
C ARG A 369 21.52 -3.02 -11.81
N TYR A 370 20.95 -2.11 -12.55
CA TYR A 370 21.66 -1.02 -13.18
C TYR A 370 20.94 0.28 -12.88
N THR A 371 21.60 1.17 -12.13
CA THR A 371 21.01 2.41 -11.65
C THR A 371 21.75 3.61 -12.25
N PHE A 372 20.99 4.57 -12.75
CA PHE A 372 21.46 5.87 -13.22
C PHE A 372 20.83 6.97 -12.36
N VAL A 373 21.65 7.90 -11.88
CA VAL A 373 21.19 9.04 -11.07
C VAL A 373 21.79 10.32 -11.61
N ASP A 374 20.94 11.32 -11.80
CA ASP A 374 21.29 12.69 -12.15
C ASP A 374 20.63 13.62 -11.13
N ILE A 375 21.42 14.49 -10.51
CA ILE A 375 20.94 15.46 -9.52
C ILE A 375 21.44 16.82 -9.93
N ALA A 376 20.54 17.73 -10.30
CA ALA A 376 20.84 19.12 -10.71
C ALA A 376 21.89 19.23 -11.84
N GLY A 377 21.88 18.26 -12.76
CA GLY A 377 22.86 18.20 -13.86
C GLY A 377 24.18 17.48 -13.51
N ASP A 378 24.40 17.19 -12.24
CA ASP A 378 25.53 16.36 -11.82
C ASP A 378 25.17 14.87 -11.97
N THR A 379 25.72 14.24 -12.99
CA THR A 379 25.52 12.80 -13.17
C THR A 379 26.38 12.04 -12.17
N LEU A 380 25.74 11.41 -11.17
CA LEU A 380 26.42 10.52 -10.20
C LEU A 380 26.93 9.21 -10.81
N GLY A 381 26.80 9.10 -12.13
CA GLY A 381 27.26 7.96 -12.91
C GLY A 381 26.34 6.75 -12.80
N TYR A 382 26.77 5.72 -13.53
CA TYR A 382 26.09 4.44 -13.57
C TYR A 382 26.60 3.55 -12.45
N ARG A 383 25.68 2.92 -11.71
CA ARG A 383 26.03 1.95 -10.68
C ARG A 383 25.40 0.60 -11.03
N SER A 384 26.26 -0.41 -11.16
CA SER A 384 25.82 -1.79 -11.35
C SER A 384 25.89 -2.53 -10.02
N TRP A 385 24.84 -3.22 -9.69
CA TRP A 385 24.67 -3.96 -8.44
C TRP A 385 24.31 -5.41 -8.72
N LEU A 386 24.66 -6.27 -7.80
CA LEU A 386 24.24 -7.65 -7.77
C LEU A 386 23.62 -7.94 -6.42
N ASP A 387 22.36 -8.31 -6.40
CA ASP A 387 21.57 -8.56 -5.21
C ASP A 387 21.21 -10.05 -5.12
N PRO A 388 22.05 -10.94 -4.55
CA PRO A 388 21.63 -12.28 -4.20
C PRO A 388 20.69 -12.25 -2.99
N PHE A 389 19.66 -13.09 -2.99
CA PHE A 389 18.74 -13.26 -1.88
C PHE A 389 18.39 -14.73 -1.65
N ALA A 390 18.07 -15.04 -0.40
CA ALA A 390 17.53 -16.32 -0.01
C ALA A 390 16.44 -16.15 1.04
N ARG A 391 15.41 -16.95 0.96
CA ARG A 391 14.32 -17.03 1.94
C ARG A 391 14.05 -18.48 2.26
N VAL A 392 14.02 -18.80 3.53
CA VAL A 392 13.71 -20.13 4.03
C VAL A 392 12.59 -20.03 5.05
N GLU A 393 11.52 -20.78 4.87
CA GLU A 393 10.42 -20.92 5.83
C GLU A 393 10.35 -22.38 6.28
N VAL A 394 10.42 -22.60 7.60
CA VAL A 394 10.32 -23.90 8.23
C VAL A 394 9.03 -23.97 9.05
N ALA A 395 8.20 -24.96 8.79
CA ALA A 395 7.01 -25.21 9.60
C ALA A 395 7.41 -25.87 10.92
N LEU A 396 7.00 -25.28 12.04
CA LEU A 396 7.26 -25.75 13.40
C LEU A 396 5.94 -26.04 14.10
N GLY A 397 5.42 -27.24 13.95
CA GLY A 397 4.11 -27.61 14.47
C GLY A 397 3.00 -26.70 13.88
N ARG A 398 2.34 -25.90 14.74
CA ARG A 398 1.35 -24.90 14.30
C ARG A 398 1.98 -23.63 13.74
N GLY A 399 3.19 -23.32 14.19
CA GLY A 399 3.93 -22.12 13.81
C GLY A 399 4.80 -22.28 12.57
N SER A 400 5.50 -21.21 12.22
CA SER A 400 6.53 -21.19 11.18
C SER A 400 7.65 -20.22 11.55
N LEU A 401 8.87 -20.58 11.17
CA LEU A 401 10.05 -19.71 11.23
C LEU A 401 10.46 -19.36 9.80
N THR A 402 10.50 -18.07 9.48
CA THR A 402 10.99 -17.57 8.21
C THR A 402 12.32 -16.87 8.44
N ALA A 403 13.35 -17.24 7.70
CA ALA A 403 14.63 -16.55 7.63
C ALA A 403 14.83 -15.98 6.23
N GLU A 404 15.24 -14.73 6.13
CA GLU A 404 15.51 -14.03 4.88
C GLU A 404 16.90 -13.41 4.93
N GLY A 405 17.65 -13.54 3.85
CA GLY A 405 18.93 -12.88 3.65
C GLY A 405 18.94 -12.19 2.31
N GLU A 406 19.34 -10.94 2.29
CA GLU A 406 19.55 -10.15 1.08
C GLU A 406 20.92 -9.48 1.18
N MET A 407 21.66 -9.46 0.10
CA MET A 407 22.92 -8.72 0.00
C MET A 407 22.89 -7.90 -1.29
N ARG A 408 23.52 -6.75 -1.26
CA ARG A 408 23.72 -5.90 -2.44
C ARG A 408 25.18 -5.55 -2.53
N LYS A 409 25.82 -5.92 -3.61
CA LYS A 409 27.22 -5.63 -3.87
C LYS A 409 27.37 -4.81 -5.14
N ALA A 410 28.07 -3.68 -5.05
CA ALA A 410 28.44 -2.93 -6.23
C ALA A 410 29.46 -3.71 -7.07
N LEU A 411 29.23 -3.85 -8.38
CA LEU A 411 30.10 -4.62 -9.27
C LEU A 411 31.38 -3.86 -9.67
N MET A 412 31.34 -2.53 -9.64
CA MET A 412 32.45 -1.67 -10.06
C MET A 412 33.08 -0.83 -8.93
N SER A 413 32.66 -1.04 -7.69
CA SER A 413 33.23 -0.36 -6.52
C SER A 413 33.50 -1.36 -5.42
N THR A 414 34.68 -1.34 -4.86
CA THR A 414 35.15 -2.32 -3.86
C THR A 414 34.60 -2.08 -2.45
N SER A 415 33.97 -0.94 -2.18
CA SER A 415 33.77 -0.46 -0.82
C SER A 415 32.33 -0.46 -0.33
N ARG A 416 31.31 -0.61 -1.19
CA ARG A 416 29.90 -0.50 -0.76
C ARG A 416 29.16 -1.84 -0.89
N GLN A 417 28.76 -2.36 0.25
CA GLN A 417 27.97 -3.58 0.37
C GLN A 417 26.84 -3.33 1.35
N ASP A 418 25.60 -3.48 0.86
CA ASP A 418 24.43 -3.48 1.71
C ASP A 418 24.06 -4.92 2.08
N SER A 419 23.46 -5.11 3.24
CA SER A 419 22.97 -6.41 3.68
C SER A 419 21.73 -6.27 4.53
N ARG A 420 20.87 -7.28 4.44
CA ARG A 420 19.69 -7.42 5.30
C ARG A 420 19.51 -8.89 5.68
N PHE A 421 19.36 -9.14 6.97
CA PHE A 421 19.00 -10.43 7.51
C PHE A 421 17.76 -10.25 8.37
N ALA A 422 16.76 -11.08 8.14
CA ALA A 422 15.52 -11.05 8.90
C ALA A 422 15.13 -12.46 9.32
N ALA A 423 14.66 -12.60 10.55
CA ALA A 423 14.04 -13.79 11.06
C ALA A 423 12.66 -13.45 11.63
N THR A 424 11.65 -14.21 11.24
CA THR A 424 10.27 -14.00 11.70
C THR A 424 9.72 -15.34 12.17
N PHE A 425 9.29 -15.39 13.41
CA PHE A 425 8.58 -16.53 13.99
C PHE A 425 7.10 -16.17 14.09
N LEU A 426 6.23 -16.97 13.48
CA LEU A 426 4.78 -16.81 13.53
C LEU A 426 4.15 -18.02 14.22
N PHE A 427 3.37 -17.77 15.26
CA PHE A 427 2.64 -18.80 15.98
C PHE A 427 1.14 -18.47 16.02
N PRO A 428 0.28 -19.23 15.30
CA PRO A 428 -1.16 -19.13 15.41
C PRO A 428 -1.68 -19.97 16.57
N PHE A 429 -2.51 -19.37 17.43
CA PHE A 429 -3.15 -20.05 18.54
C PHE A 429 -4.40 -20.84 18.13
N ASP A 430 -5.03 -20.42 17.04
CA ASP A 430 -6.23 -21.05 16.49
C ASP A 430 -6.03 -21.47 15.02
N SER A 431 -6.86 -22.40 14.55
CA SER A 431 -6.79 -22.93 13.17
C SER A 431 -7.19 -21.87 12.12
N ALA A 432 -7.99 -20.89 12.48
CA ALA A 432 -8.39 -19.79 11.61
C ALA A 432 -7.32 -18.71 11.50
N ARG A 433 -6.23 -18.83 12.30
CA ARG A 433 -5.15 -17.82 12.41
C ARG A 433 -5.65 -16.43 12.78
N ALA A 434 -6.78 -16.35 13.47
CA ALA A 434 -7.35 -15.11 13.93
C ALA A 434 -6.61 -14.58 15.17
N THR A 435 -6.00 -15.48 15.96
CA THR A 435 -5.14 -15.15 17.11
C THR A 435 -3.72 -15.59 16.79
N THR A 436 -2.79 -14.64 16.74
CA THR A 436 -1.39 -14.91 16.35
C THR A 436 -0.41 -14.16 17.24
N LEU A 437 0.74 -14.78 17.45
CA LEU A 437 1.95 -14.13 17.97
C LEU A 437 3.00 -14.18 16.88
N GLU A 438 3.55 -13.02 16.54
CA GLU A 438 4.69 -12.88 15.64
C GLU A 438 5.86 -12.27 16.41
N ALA A 439 7.03 -12.86 16.28
CA ALA A 439 8.28 -12.27 16.74
C ALA A 439 9.21 -12.10 15.57
N LYS A 440 9.88 -10.95 15.49
CA LYS A 440 10.81 -10.65 14.38
C LYS A 440 12.11 -10.05 14.88
N ALA A 441 13.18 -10.40 14.20
CA ALA A 441 14.49 -9.78 14.34
C ALA A 441 15.00 -9.40 12.94
N VAL A 442 15.48 -8.18 12.77
CA VAL A 442 15.98 -7.69 11.49
C VAL A 442 17.26 -6.93 11.71
N MET A 443 18.30 -7.28 10.97
CA MET A 443 19.56 -6.55 10.93
C MET A 443 19.77 -6.02 9.51
N THR A 444 20.14 -4.74 9.39
CA THR A 444 20.46 -4.15 8.09
C THR A 444 21.74 -3.33 8.18
N SER A 445 22.50 -3.35 7.10
CA SER A 445 23.54 -2.37 6.82
C SER A 445 23.26 -1.79 5.45
N ARG A 446 23.03 -0.49 5.33
CA ARG A 446 22.57 0.15 4.10
C ARG A 446 23.36 1.41 3.80
N THR A 447 23.73 1.57 2.55
CA THR A 447 24.20 2.87 2.04
C THR A 447 23.11 3.92 2.30
N PRO A 448 23.46 5.11 2.83
CA PRO A 448 22.52 6.22 2.96
C PRO A 448 21.83 6.56 1.64
N GLU A 449 20.70 7.26 1.70
CA GLU A 449 20.01 7.72 0.50
C GLU A 449 20.94 8.50 -0.42
N LEU A 450 20.81 8.29 -1.73
CA LEU A 450 21.75 8.89 -2.71
C LEU A 450 21.76 10.42 -2.67
N MET A 451 20.66 11.05 -2.27
CA MET A 451 20.63 12.49 -2.04
C MET A 451 21.55 12.90 -0.90
N LEU A 452 21.52 12.19 0.24
CA LEU A 452 22.45 12.45 1.36
C LEU A 452 23.89 12.25 0.94
N VAL A 453 24.17 11.17 0.22
CA VAL A 453 25.53 10.89 -0.29
C VAL A 453 26.02 12.01 -1.22
N HIS A 454 25.17 12.46 -2.14
CA HIS A 454 25.51 13.55 -3.07
C HIS A 454 25.84 14.87 -2.33
N PHE A 455 24.99 15.27 -1.39
CA PHE A 455 25.23 16.49 -0.61
C PHE A 455 26.44 16.37 0.32
N ALA A 456 26.72 15.17 0.88
CA ALA A 456 27.93 14.91 1.66
C ALA A 456 29.19 15.01 0.80
N GLU A 457 29.21 14.41 -0.39
CA GLU A 457 30.33 14.48 -1.33
C GLU A 457 30.64 15.93 -1.75
N ARG A 458 29.63 16.77 -1.94
CA ARG A 458 29.83 18.20 -2.23
C ARG A 458 30.45 18.98 -1.05
N SER A 459 30.27 18.53 0.17
CA SER A 459 30.90 19.10 1.38
C SER A 459 32.19 18.37 1.79
N ASN A 460 32.75 17.52 0.93
CA ASN A 460 33.92 16.68 1.19
C ASN A 460 33.75 15.75 2.42
N SER A 461 32.53 15.33 2.71
CA SER A 461 32.21 14.37 3.77
C SER A 461 31.94 13.00 3.16
N VAL A 462 32.29 11.95 3.89
CA VAL A 462 31.95 10.56 3.53
C VAL A 462 31.01 10.02 4.61
N LEU A 463 29.86 9.52 4.18
CA LEU A 463 28.89 8.90 5.09
C LEU A 463 29.12 7.39 5.18
N GLU A 464 29.10 6.87 6.40
CA GLU A 464 29.15 5.44 6.67
C GLU A 464 27.78 4.77 6.40
N PRO A 465 27.75 3.45 6.13
CA PRO A 465 26.50 2.74 6.02
C PRO A 465 25.66 2.79 7.30
N VAL A 466 24.40 3.13 7.20
CA VAL A 466 23.45 3.10 8.32
C VAL A 466 23.21 1.65 8.74
N LYS A 467 23.56 1.30 9.96
CA LYS A 467 23.32 -0.03 10.52
C LYS A 467 22.12 0.01 11.43
N THR A 468 21.22 -0.95 11.25
CA THR A 468 20.05 -1.08 12.14
C THR A 468 19.92 -2.51 12.66
N ALA A 469 19.55 -2.65 13.93
CA ALA A 469 19.16 -3.90 14.53
C ALA A 469 17.81 -3.74 15.21
N LEU A 470 16.79 -4.43 14.70
CA LEU A 470 15.41 -4.38 15.19
C LEU A 470 15.05 -5.72 15.81
N VAL A 471 14.42 -5.67 16.98
CA VAL A 471 13.72 -6.80 17.60
C VAL A 471 12.30 -6.34 17.91
N GLY A 472 11.31 -7.16 17.57
CA GLY A 472 9.91 -6.80 17.80
C GLY A 472 9.02 -8.02 17.96
N ALA A 473 7.87 -7.79 18.57
CA ALA A 473 6.80 -8.77 18.70
C ALA A 473 5.45 -8.13 18.39
N GLN A 474 4.56 -8.88 17.78
CA GLN A 474 3.19 -8.49 17.51
C GLN A 474 2.24 -9.59 18.00
N PHE A 475 1.30 -9.20 18.82
CA PHE A 475 0.20 -10.06 19.26
C PHE A 475 -1.10 -9.55 18.66
N ARG A 476 -1.77 -10.44 17.94
CA ARG A 476 -3.10 -10.17 17.38
C ARG A 476 -4.12 -11.13 18.01
N TYR A 477 -5.16 -10.56 18.56
CA TYR A 477 -6.30 -11.31 19.07
C TYR A 477 -7.55 -10.98 18.24
N LYS A 478 -7.88 -11.89 17.32
CA LYS A 478 -8.99 -11.72 16.36
C LYS A 478 -8.92 -10.33 15.70
N ASP A 479 -10.06 -9.68 15.52
CA ASP A 479 -10.14 -8.30 15.04
C ASP A 479 -10.26 -7.27 16.19
N VAL A 480 -10.07 -7.71 17.46
CA VAL A 480 -10.30 -6.87 18.65
C VAL A 480 -9.04 -6.15 19.07
N VAL A 481 -7.90 -6.83 19.12
CA VAL A 481 -6.64 -6.25 19.60
C VAL A 481 -5.51 -6.59 18.64
N ASP A 482 -4.71 -5.62 18.29
CA ASP A 482 -3.42 -5.75 17.59
C ASP A 482 -2.39 -4.91 18.34
N LEU A 483 -1.50 -5.57 19.07
CA LEU A 483 -0.41 -4.96 19.84
C LEU A 483 0.93 -5.30 19.19
N SER A 484 1.67 -4.30 18.79
CA SER A 484 3.04 -4.42 18.27
C SER A 484 4.00 -3.64 19.15
N VAL A 485 5.06 -4.27 19.58
CA VAL A 485 6.16 -3.64 20.34
C VAL A 485 7.47 -3.92 19.61
N GLN A 486 8.34 -2.93 19.52
CA GLN A 486 9.64 -3.08 18.90
C GLN A 486 10.68 -2.13 19.47
N ALA A 487 11.91 -2.58 19.46
CA ALA A 487 13.10 -1.79 19.78
C ALA A 487 14.05 -1.84 18.58
N THR A 488 14.54 -0.69 18.16
CA THR A 488 15.49 -0.56 17.05
C THR A 488 16.71 0.20 17.48
N HIS A 489 17.85 -0.40 17.31
CA HIS A 489 19.17 0.24 17.45
C HIS A 489 19.58 0.78 16.10
N TYR A 490 20.06 2.02 16.06
CA TYR A 490 20.66 2.66 14.89
C TYR A 490 22.09 3.05 15.20
N ASP A 491 22.96 2.81 14.22
CA ASP A 491 24.34 3.26 14.20
C ASP A 491 24.60 3.97 12.87
N HIS A 492 25.36 5.08 12.88
CA HIS A 492 25.59 5.93 11.72
C HIS A 492 24.29 6.46 11.07
N ASN A 493 23.29 6.84 11.89
CA ASN A 493 22.06 7.42 11.37
C ASN A 493 22.37 8.72 10.60
N THR A 494 21.69 8.96 9.48
CA THR A 494 21.97 10.10 8.60
C THR A 494 20.69 10.91 8.33
N TRP A 495 20.85 12.24 8.26
CA TRP A 495 19.75 13.19 7.99
C TRP A 495 20.29 14.48 7.36
N PHE A 496 19.39 15.35 6.89
CA PHE A 496 19.71 16.71 6.52
C PHE A 496 19.51 17.65 7.70
N ASP A 497 20.45 18.57 7.92
CA ASP A 497 20.32 19.65 8.91
C ASP A 497 19.59 20.89 8.33
N THR A 498 19.49 21.95 9.10
CA THR A 498 18.81 23.20 8.70
C THR A 498 19.49 23.93 7.53
N THR A 499 20.72 23.60 7.20
CA THR A 499 21.48 24.14 6.06
C THR A 499 21.45 23.20 4.85
N LEU A 500 20.66 22.12 4.93
CA LEU A 500 20.59 21.05 3.94
C LEU A 500 21.94 20.32 3.74
N LEU A 501 22.81 20.38 4.73
CA LEU A 501 24.00 19.53 4.75
C LEU A 501 23.64 18.14 5.26
N ALA A 502 24.24 17.13 4.67
CA ALA A 502 24.11 15.77 5.13
C ALA A 502 24.95 15.57 6.41
N VAL A 503 24.29 15.15 7.47
CA VAL A 503 24.88 14.92 8.79
C VAL A 503 24.78 13.45 9.14
N GLU A 504 25.82 12.92 9.80
CA GLU A 504 25.86 11.58 10.35
C GLU A 504 25.92 11.63 11.88
N GLY A 505 25.15 10.76 12.54
CA GLY A 505 25.14 10.63 13.98
C GLY A 505 26.45 10.03 14.52
N THR A 506 27.09 10.74 15.45
CA THR A 506 28.35 10.31 16.07
C THR A 506 28.15 9.29 17.19
N ALA A 507 26.94 9.13 17.70
CA ALA A 507 26.59 8.16 18.73
C ALA A 507 25.41 7.31 18.30
N PRO A 508 25.39 6.01 18.63
CA PRO A 508 24.27 5.15 18.35
C PRO A 508 23.03 5.57 19.18
N LEU A 509 21.84 5.31 18.62
CA LEU A 509 20.59 5.60 19.29
C LEU A 509 19.67 4.38 19.35
N TRP A 510 18.74 4.37 20.30
CA TRP A 510 17.64 3.44 20.40
C TRP A 510 16.31 4.12 20.14
N LEU A 511 15.47 3.47 19.33
CA LEU A 511 14.07 3.85 19.13
C LEU A 511 13.18 2.72 19.65
N TYR A 512 12.42 3.00 20.70
CA TYR A 512 11.41 2.12 21.27
C TYR A 512 10.04 2.52 20.76
N GLN A 513 9.24 1.56 20.31
CA GLN A 513 7.93 1.82 19.74
C GLN A 513 6.93 0.77 20.20
N ALA A 514 5.75 1.21 20.62
CA ALA A 514 4.60 0.35 20.90
C ALA A 514 3.37 0.89 20.18
N ARG A 515 2.69 0.05 19.41
CA ARG A 515 1.44 0.38 18.73
C ARG A 515 0.35 -0.55 19.19
N LEU A 516 -0.75 -0.01 19.68
CA LEU A 516 -1.95 -0.72 20.07
C LEU A 516 -3.11 -0.27 19.20
N THR A 517 -3.74 -1.21 18.51
CA THR A 517 -5.02 -1.01 17.82
C THR A 517 -6.07 -1.86 18.50
N THR A 518 -7.18 -1.23 18.89
CA THR A 518 -8.29 -1.91 19.58
C THR A 518 -9.61 -1.57 18.89
N ARG A 519 -10.46 -2.58 18.71
CA ARG A 519 -11.81 -2.43 18.12
C ARG A 519 -12.84 -3.06 19.04
N LEU A 520 -13.52 -2.23 19.82
CA LEU A 520 -14.55 -2.66 20.74
C LEU A 520 -15.94 -2.51 20.12
N ARG A 521 -16.77 -3.53 20.27
CA ARG A 521 -18.14 -3.59 19.76
C ARG A 521 -19.08 -3.86 20.93
N LEU A 522 -19.80 -2.81 21.37
CA LEU A 522 -20.69 -2.84 22.53
C LEU A 522 -22.13 -2.61 22.04
N GLY A 523 -22.72 -3.66 21.47
CA GLY A 523 -24.04 -3.56 20.82
C GLY A 523 -24.00 -2.60 19.63
N TRP A 524 -24.75 -1.52 19.70
CA TRP A 524 -24.80 -0.47 18.66
C TRP A 524 -23.69 0.57 18.80
N MET A 525 -22.96 0.59 19.91
CA MET A 525 -21.82 1.50 20.13
C MET A 525 -20.51 0.78 19.75
N HIS A 526 -19.69 1.46 18.97
CA HIS A 526 -18.39 0.98 18.52
C HIS A 526 -17.30 1.97 18.88
N LEU A 527 -16.14 1.46 19.31
CA LEU A 527 -14.98 2.26 19.65
C LEU A 527 -13.75 1.65 18.99
N ASP A 528 -13.20 2.35 18.02
CA ASP A 528 -11.96 2.01 17.33
C ASP A 528 -10.84 2.93 17.82
N MET A 529 -9.79 2.38 18.41
CA MET A 529 -8.68 3.12 18.99
C MET A 529 -7.37 2.70 18.35
N GLN A 530 -6.51 3.66 18.12
CA GLN A 530 -5.12 3.44 17.71
C GLN A 530 -4.22 4.32 18.56
N HIS A 531 -3.31 3.71 19.27
CA HIS A 531 -2.34 4.37 20.12
C HIS A 531 -0.93 4.03 19.68
N LEU A 532 -0.06 5.01 19.64
CA LEU A 532 1.35 4.90 19.34
C LEU A 532 2.15 5.53 20.46
N LEU A 533 3.03 4.76 21.08
CA LEU A 533 4.02 5.24 22.04
C LEU A 533 5.40 5.08 21.44
N GLN A 534 6.23 6.11 21.52
CA GLN A 534 7.59 6.11 20.98
C GLN A 534 8.54 6.82 21.92
N HIS A 535 9.76 6.33 22.00
CA HIS A 535 10.84 6.97 22.72
C HIS A 535 12.15 6.81 21.94
N SER A 536 12.71 7.93 21.53
CA SER A 536 14.06 8.00 20.96
C SER A 536 15.03 8.46 22.04
N THR A 537 16.15 7.77 22.19
CA THR A 537 17.22 8.18 23.12
C THR A 537 17.95 9.43 22.63
N ASP A 538 17.88 9.73 21.34
CA ASP A 538 18.38 10.96 20.75
C ASP A 538 17.36 11.56 19.76
N THR A 539 16.64 12.55 20.23
CA THR A 539 15.60 13.24 19.45
C THR A 539 16.16 14.21 18.41
N ALA A 540 17.49 14.47 18.39
CA ALA A 540 18.13 15.22 17.32
C ALA A 540 18.28 14.38 16.08
N GLN A 541 18.72 13.13 16.27
CA GLN A 541 18.91 12.16 15.20
C GLN A 541 17.59 11.53 14.73
N MET A 542 16.64 11.32 15.66
CA MET A 542 15.37 10.67 15.36
C MET A 542 14.22 11.42 16.07
N PRO A 543 13.71 12.50 15.47
CA PRO A 543 12.62 13.30 16.04
C PRO A 543 11.27 12.58 15.81
N VAL A 544 10.69 12.06 16.87
CA VAL A 544 9.36 11.41 16.88
C VAL A 544 8.51 11.92 18.05
N PRO A 545 7.17 12.01 17.90
CA PRO A 545 6.30 12.31 19.03
C PRO A 545 6.30 11.14 20.01
N MET A 546 6.33 11.43 21.31
CA MET A 546 6.30 10.39 22.33
C MET A 546 4.98 9.60 22.33
N PHE A 547 3.87 10.27 22.08
CA PHE A 547 2.55 9.65 22.00
C PHE A 547 1.77 10.22 20.83
N ALA A 548 1.08 9.35 20.08
CA ALA A 548 0.09 9.74 19.11
C ALA A 548 -1.13 8.81 19.20
N THR A 549 -2.31 9.37 18.98
CA THR A 549 -3.55 8.59 19.04
C THR A 549 -4.57 9.03 18.00
N LYS A 550 -5.37 8.06 17.56
CA LYS A 550 -6.55 8.26 16.74
C LYS A 550 -7.66 7.36 17.27
N ASN A 551 -8.80 7.96 17.60
CA ASN A 551 -9.94 7.27 18.18
C ASN A 551 -11.21 7.64 17.44
N SER A 552 -12.06 6.65 17.16
CA SER A 552 -13.37 6.79 16.53
C SER A 552 -14.41 6.17 17.45
N LEU A 553 -15.31 6.98 17.98
CA LEU A 553 -16.48 6.51 18.74
C LEU A 553 -17.73 6.75 17.89
N TYR A 554 -18.49 5.70 17.60
CA TYR A 554 -19.65 5.83 16.75
C TYR A 554 -20.78 4.86 17.11
N ALA A 555 -22.00 5.31 16.82
CA ALA A 555 -23.21 4.50 16.83
C ALA A 555 -23.37 3.83 15.46
N ASP A 556 -23.61 2.53 15.41
CA ASP A 556 -23.85 1.75 14.20
C ASP A 556 -25.25 1.18 14.25
N VAL A 557 -26.16 1.70 13.42
CA VAL A 557 -27.56 1.34 13.43
C VAL A 557 -28.04 0.96 12.03
N THR A 558 -28.94 0.00 12.01
CA THR A 558 -29.60 -0.43 10.77
C THR A 558 -31.04 0.06 10.77
N LEU A 559 -31.42 0.82 9.75
CA LEU A 559 -32.69 1.48 9.60
C LEU A 559 -33.49 0.88 8.43
N PHE A 560 -34.80 1.18 8.38
CA PHE A 560 -35.70 0.81 7.28
C PHE A 560 -35.63 -0.67 6.92
N ARG A 561 -35.77 -1.55 7.94
CA ARG A 561 -35.77 -3.03 7.81
C ARG A 561 -34.50 -3.57 7.11
N GLY A 562 -33.34 -2.95 7.34
CA GLY A 562 -32.08 -3.39 6.76
C GLY A 562 -31.68 -2.67 5.48
N ALA A 563 -32.47 -1.78 4.94
CA ALA A 563 -32.17 -1.08 3.70
C ALA A 563 -31.04 -0.05 3.83
N LEU A 564 -30.92 0.59 5.01
CA LEU A 564 -29.90 1.62 5.28
C LEU A 564 -29.14 1.28 6.56
N ARG A 565 -27.82 1.20 6.48
CA ARG A 565 -26.94 1.19 7.64
C ARG A 565 -26.33 2.57 7.82
N ALA A 566 -26.42 3.11 9.03
CA ALA A 566 -25.96 4.45 9.36
C ALA A 566 -24.98 4.40 10.53
N GLN A 567 -23.91 5.18 10.45
CA GLN A 567 -22.92 5.36 11.52
C GLN A 567 -22.75 6.84 11.77
N LEU A 568 -23.12 7.29 12.96
CA LEU A 568 -22.88 8.65 13.44
C LEU A 568 -21.84 8.61 14.53
N GLY A 569 -20.80 9.42 14.41
CA GLY A 569 -19.70 9.35 15.34
C GLY A 569 -18.79 10.57 15.38
N VAL A 570 -17.80 10.45 16.23
CA VAL A 570 -16.73 11.46 16.41
C VAL A 570 -15.37 10.77 16.22
N ASP A 571 -14.46 11.49 15.57
CA ASP A 571 -13.06 11.13 15.46
C ASP A 571 -12.22 12.11 16.24
N ILE A 572 -11.27 11.60 17.04
CA ILE A 572 -10.34 12.41 17.84
C ILE A 572 -8.92 11.98 17.49
N ARG A 573 -8.08 12.97 17.18
CA ARG A 573 -6.65 12.79 16.88
C ARG A 573 -5.81 13.71 17.75
N TYR A 574 -4.68 13.19 18.20
CA TYR A 574 -3.73 13.95 19.03
C TYR A 574 -2.34 13.36 18.88
N HIS A 575 -1.33 14.19 18.91
CA HIS A 575 0.05 13.78 19.19
C HIS A 575 0.76 14.79 20.07
N THR A 576 1.73 14.32 20.86
CA THR A 576 2.55 15.17 21.74
C THR A 576 3.43 16.11 20.92
N MET A 577 3.77 17.25 21.51
CA MET A 577 4.69 18.21 20.89
C MET A 577 6.09 17.62 20.72
N PHE A 578 6.66 17.82 19.52
CA PHE A 578 8.02 17.43 19.22
C PHE A 578 8.64 18.36 18.16
N TYR A 579 9.94 18.31 17.98
CA TYR A 579 10.63 19.03 16.92
C TYR A 579 10.48 18.22 15.62
N SER A 580 9.42 18.47 14.87
CA SER A 580 9.22 17.80 13.57
C SER A 580 10.30 18.22 12.58
N PRO A 581 10.74 17.32 11.69
CA PRO A 581 11.44 17.75 10.48
C PRO A 581 10.61 18.80 9.74
N ASN A 582 11.28 19.73 9.06
CA ASN A 582 10.63 20.68 8.17
C ASN A 582 10.90 20.30 6.71
N TYR A 583 10.16 20.89 5.80
CA TYR A 583 10.22 20.60 4.37
C TYR A 583 10.85 21.75 3.61
N ASP A 584 11.82 21.46 2.74
CA ASP A 584 12.40 22.42 1.79
C ASP A 584 11.80 22.23 0.39
N PRO A 585 11.03 23.20 -0.12
CA PRO A 585 10.38 23.11 -1.42
C PRO A 585 11.33 23.08 -2.62
N TYR A 586 12.51 23.69 -2.49
CA TYR A 586 13.48 23.77 -3.60
C TYR A 586 14.09 22.38 -3.89
N THR A 587 14.53 21.69 -2.87
CA THR A 587 15.12 20.35 -3.02
C THR A 587 14.07 19.23 -2.95
N GLY A 588 12.92 19.46 -2.30
CA GLY A 588 11.90 18.45 -2.02
C GLY A 588 12.28 17.50 -0.90
N LEU A 589 13.15 17.93 0.00
CA LEU A 589 13.69 17.12 1.10
C LEU A 589 13.14 17.58 2.43
N PHE A 590 13.04 16.65 3.36
CA PHE A 590 12.81 16.94 4.77
C PHE A 590 14.15 17.07 5.50
N TYR A 591 14.27 18.08 6.35
CA TYR A 591 15.45 18.35 7.15
C TYR A 591 15.11 18.49 8.62
N HIS A 592 16.04 18.11 9.50
CA HIS A 592 15.84 18.24 10.95
C HIS A 592 16.08 19.66 11.43
N GLN A 593 15.22 20.13 12.32
CA GLN A 593 15.30 21.45 12.94
C GLN A 593 14.97 21.37 14.44
N ARG A 594 15.33 22.41 15.19
CA ARG A 594 15.10 22.52 16.64
C ARG A 594 14.56 23.90 17.05
N THR A 595 14.04 24.66 16.12
CA THR A 595 13.53 26.02 16.36
C THR A 595 12.04 25.99 16.71
N ALA A 596 11.24 25.15 16.05
CA ALA A 596 9.78 25.08 16.20
C ALA A 596 9.31 23.67 16.56
N ARG A 597 8.37 23.59 17.50
CA ARG A 597 7.66 22.35 17.86
C ARG A 597 6.28 22.34 17.25
N VAL A 598 5.83 21.19 16.82
CA VAL A 598 4.45 20.95 16.34
C VAL A 598 3.77 19.89 17.18
N GLY A 599 2.43 19.88 17.19
CA GLY A 599 1.63 18.97 17.99
C GLY A 599 1.13 19.59 19.30
N GLY A 600 0.71 18.72 20.25
CA GLY A 600 0.08 19.18 21.50
C GLY A 600 -1.34 19.68 21.28
N TYR A 601 -1.93 19.42 20.13
CA TYR A 601 -3.24 19.89 19.70
C TYR A 601 -4.19 18.72 19.45
N LEU A 602 -5.43 18.86 19.91
CA LEU A 602 -6.48 17.86 19.76
C LEU A 602 -7.36 18.22 18.56
N TRP A 603 -7.45 17.34 17.58
CA TRP A 603 -8.33 17.46 16.43
C TRP A 603 -9.62 16.68 16.67
N GLY A 604 -10.76 17.33 16.49
CA GLY A 604 -12.07 16.72 16.64
C GLY A 604 -12.89 16.84 15.37
N ASP A 605 -13.38 15.72 14.85
CA ASP A 605 -14.25 15.65 13.69
C ASP A 605 -15.57 14.99 14.07
N VAL A 606 -16.67 15.36 13.41
CA VAL A 606 -17.97 14.67 13.52
C VAL A 606 -18.34 14.14 12.15
N PHE A 607 -18.77 12.88 12.08
CA PHE A 607 -19.09 12.25 10.83
C PHE A 607 -20.42 11.48 10.83
N LEU A 608 -21.01 11.36 9.67
CA LEU A 608 -22.14 10.51 9.36
C LEU A 608 -21.78 9.65 8.13
N ASN A 609 -21.68 8.35 8.33
CA ASN A 609 -21.51 7.37 7.24
C ASN A 609 -22.83 6.66 6.98
N LEU A 610 -23.16 6.48 5.73
CA LEU A 610 -24.38 5.82 5.26
C LEU A 610 -24.01 4.72 4.26
N GLN A 611 -24.66 3.57 4.36
CA GLN A 611 -24.54 2.47 3.41
C GLN A 611 -25.92 2.12 2.88
N LEU A 612 -26.12 2.32 1.59
CA LEU A 612 -27.33 1.94 0.87
C LEU A 612 -26.96 0.93 -0.22
N LYS A 613 -27.31 -0.34 -0.02
CA LYS A 613 -26.92 -1.42 -0.94
C LYS A 613 -25.39 -1.40 -1.21
N ARG A 614 -24.99 -1.12 -2.45
CA ARG A 614 -23.59 -1.12 -2.93
C ARG A 614 -22.90 0.25 -2.85
N ALA A 615 -23.63 1.30 -2.45
CA ALA A 615 -23.12 2.65 -2.32
C ALA A 615 -22.91 3.03 -0.87
N SER A 616 -21.77 3.59 -0.56
CA SER A 616 -21.44 4.21 0.73
C SER A 616 -21.33 5.72 0.54
N PHE A 617 -21.93 6.46 1.43
CA PHE A 617 -21.89 7.93 1.47
C PHE A 617 -21.28 8.35 2.80
N TYR A 618 -20.60 9.47 2.85
CA TYR A 618 -20.29 10.12 4.12
C TYR A 618 -20.40 11.64 4.02
N VAL A 619 -20.65 12.25 5.15
CA VAL A 619 -20.52 13.69 5.40
C VAL A 619 -19.71 13.83 6.68
N LYS A 620 -18.74 14.73 6.68
CA LYS A 620 -17.88 14.99 7.82
C LYS A 620 -17.71 16.48 8.05
N ALA A 621 -17.94 16.93 9.28
CA ALA A 621 -17.53 18.22 9.79
C ALA A 621 -16.13 18.06 10.41
N GLY A 622 -15.10 18.34 9.62
CA GLY A 622 -13.71 18.18 10.03
C GLY A 622 -13.20 19.37 10.81
N HIS A 623 -12.37 19.11 11.82
CA HIS A 623 -11.75 20.10 12.68
C HIS A 623 -12.79 21.02 13.37
N LEU A 624 -13.84 20.40 13.93
CA LEU A 624 -14.97 21.11 14.49
C LEU A 624 -14.57 22.03 15.67
N ASN A 625 -13.59 21.62 16.48
CA ASN A 625 -13.12 22.41 17.61
C ASN A 625 -12.40 23.71 17.21
N ALA A 626 -11.93 23.84 15.96
CA ALA A 626 -11.38 25.12 15.48
C ALA A 626 -12.40 26.29 15.49
N LEU A 627 -13.70 25.99 15.59
CA LEU A 627 -14.74 27.00 15.67
C LEU A 627 -14.79 27.74 17.01
N TRP A 628 -14.24 27.15 18.09
CA TRP A 628 -14.30 27.67 19.45
C TRP A 628 -12.94 28.12 20.02
N GLU A 629 -11.88 27.96 19.22
CA GLU A 629 -10.54 28.29 19.67
C GLU A 629 -10.20 29.75 19.41
N GLU A 630 -9.81 30.44 20.46
CA GLU A 630 -9.36 31.81 20.39
C GLU A 630 -7.97 31.95 19.80
N GLU A 631 -7.07 30.99 20.11
CA GLU A 631 -5.71 30.94 19.58
C GLU A 631 -5.53 29.72 18.67
N ARG A 632 -5.07 29.95 17.45
CA ARG A 632 -4.79 28.90 16.48
C ARG A 632 -3.39 28.33 16.71
N LYS A 633 -3.29 27.06 17.12
CA LYS A 633 -2.01 26.39 17.44
C LYS A 633 -1.78 25.11 16.63
N TYR A 634 -2.57 24.86 15.60
CA TYR A 634 -2.58 23.62 14.87
C TYR A 634 -1.66 23.65 13.64
N PHE A 635 -0.35 23.74 13.89
CA PHE A 635 0.66 23.51 12.85
C PHE A 635 0.89 22.01 12.64
N LEU A 636 1.00 21.62 11.39
CA LEU A 636 1.31 20.23 10.99
C LEU A 636 2.83 20.04 10.80
N LEU A 637 3.49 21.02 10.19
CA LEU A 637 4.93 21.17 10.15
C LEU A 637 5.29 22.61 10.54
N PRO A 638 6.56 22.90 10.90
CA PRO A 638 6.99 24.27 11.17
C PRO A 638 6.60 25.21 10.02
N HIS A 639 5.89 26.30 10.35
CA HIS A 639 5.37 27.30 9.41
C HIS A 639 4.26 26.82 8.45
N TYR A 640 3.81 25.56 8.57
CA TYR A 640 2.70 25.01 7.78
C TYR A 640 1.50 24.74 8.70
N PRO A 641 0.58 25.69 8.81
CA PRO A 641 -0.62 25.50 9.62
C PRO A 641 -1.58 24.51 8.95
N GLY A 642 -2.31 23.80 9.77
CA GLY A 642 -3.37 22.92 9.33
C GLY A 642 -4.59 23.69 8.85
N ARG A 643 -5.53 22.97 8.24
CA ARG A 643 -6.82 23.51 7.82
C ARG A 643 -7.71 23.79 9.05
N GLY A 644 -8.40 24.91 9.06
CA GLY A 644 -9.49 25.17 10.00
C GLY A 644 -10.71 24.28 9.74
N PHE A 645 -11.84 24.65 10.31
CA PHE A 645 -13.10 23.94 10.10
C PHE A 645 -13.45 23.79 8.61
N ALA A 646 -13.86 22.58 8.21
CA ALA A 646 -14.28 22.31 6.85
C ALA A 646 -15.29 21.16 6.77
N PHE A 647 -16.17 21.20 5.77
CA PHE A 647 -17.05 20.09 5.45
C PHE A 647 -16.47 19.25 4.34
N PHE A 648 -16.56 17.92 4.52
CA PHE A 648 -16.17 16.91 3.54
C PHE A 648 -17.36 16.00 3.27
N TYR A 649 -17.44 15.51 2.06
CA TYR A 649 -18.46 14.54 1.67
C TYR A 649 -17.92 13.63 0.57
N GLY A 650 -18.52 12.47 0.43
CA GLY A 650 -18.12 11.55 -0.61
C GLY A 650 -19.07 10.40 -0.82
N ILE A 651 -18.88 9.77 -1.96
CA ILE A 651 -19.58 8.56 -2.37
C ILE A 651 -18.54 7.54 -2.86
N THR A 652 -18.73 6.30 -2.43
CA THR A 652 -18.00 5.14 -2.96
C THR A 652 -18.99 4.09 -3.41
N TRP A 653 -18.91 3.71 -4.66
CA TRP A 653 -19.79 2.71 -5.26
C TRP A 653 -18.97 1.49 -5.67
N LYS A 654 -19.38 0.31 -5.18
CA LYS A 654 -18.73 -0.97 -5.43
C LYS A 654 -19.66 -1.88 -6.19
N PHE A 655 -19.19 -2.41 -7.32
CA PHE A 655 -19.92 -3.35 -8.17
C PHE A 655 -19.22 -4.70 -8.14
N PHE A 656 -19.99 -5.75 -7.89
CA PHE A 656 -19.57 -7.14 -8.02
C PHE A 656 -20.76 -7.90 -8.58
N ASP A 657 -20.68 -8.42 -9.76
CA ASP A 657 -21.74 -9.20 -10.40
C ASP A 657 -21.21 -10.56 -10.83
#